data_30e0c1c3e9771389ce910ab4d3cd444e
#
_entry.id   30e0c1c3e9771389ce910ab4d3cd444e
#
_cell.length_a   1.000
_cell.length_b   1.000
_cell.length_c   1.000
_cell.angle_alpha   90.00
_cell.angle_beta   90.00
_cell.angle_gamma   90.00
#
_symmetry.space_group_name_H-M   'P 1'
#
loop_
_entity.id
_entity.type
_entity.pdbx_description
1 polymer ?
#
loop_
_entity_poly.entity_id
_entity_poly.type
_entity_poly.pdbx_seq_one_letter_code
_entity_poly.pdbx_strand_id
1 'polypeptide(L)'
;MKKTKFIRILSCILAVLMLNGAMLMVACNGNTEPPATEPPADTTSAPATEAPETTEAPLVLTEQTIALNKNTKGIKILGVRNLASDSAINADWSASGIEFTATCEGDVVFAVETNDKGAYFRAYVDGEPYMNGETPYFDITGKGEIALKGLEKGTHTIRVIKVTGYTLAFAAFTSVKLTGIIAEEAPKDKELYIEFVGDSITCAWGTIGTFDGKYTSQDATLGYSYLLAEALDADYSFTALSGQGICCGDPGVPLGYKYACYGKDSKTEYDFARKANLIVVNIGTNDETKAIDQNTFKTTFKAWIEYAKEKNGSDCKFLAVTNMKNGSYRSLIESVFAELGGEAAGYYTYKAKRSTNATASYHPSTEEHAAYVPELLALCKTIIAAPITNTPAGDQPGTPSVDVGDAIPLPANTVVVDDDCDKDGDVIVFTFGGVKYMATVGKDAFYSPMDAQNAVTAGGTIFFLPGYYMENFQVQKDLTLLGPKAGISPNVRGANKTDDWTLNPERSKEEDEAILMANLGLGVWNATVYTDCHHIVMDGFKFSQNFLLRQNTGNEGEVEIEMRNILISGSTITNNILFFFPYYPNDASNPDLYKRHLKMEEIRVEGVTANYLFRMGFETLEISGLYMDDKCTKGVVEKFATTAGVGTDKYVIKDSMFRNTNTTIFSLGIRNDGSFVAPNWRLDHLGVDKKQIDIEISGCVFYGADLPGQHAPWITINRSSTAASVHIKDNIFVSNNSGSVIVTDEGSVEGEYFFATEISGNEVIGCAEPFKFVAAKDAYLFLN
;
A
#
# COMPACT_ATOMS: atom_id res chain seq x y z
N MET A 1 28.37 -6.55 11.74
CA MET A 1 28.48 -5.36 12.61
C MET A 1 27.25 -4.40 12.57
N LYS A 2 26.29 -4.51 11.64
CA LYS A 2 25.08 -3.67 11.63
C LYS A 2 23.89 -4.26 12.42
N LYS A 3 23.80 -5.57 12.58
CA LYS A 3 22.70 -6.26 13.31
C LYS A 3 22.76 -6.07 14.85
N THR A 4 23.92 -5.98 15.42
CA THR A 4 24.10 -5.83 16.89
C THR A 4 23.69 -4.43 17.41
N LYS A 5 23.67 -3.41 16.56
CA LYS A 5 23.17 -2.07 16.92
C LYS A 5 21.64 -2.00 16.99
N PHE A 6 20.95 -2.80 16.17
CA PHE A 6 19.48 -2.78 16.06
C PHE A 6 18.82 -3.38 17.32
N ILE A 7 19.33 -4.50 17.81
CA ILE A 7 18.84 -5.14 19.04
C ILE A 7 19.04 -4.25 20.26
N ARG A 8 20.15 -3.49 20.33
CA ARG A 8 20.40 -2.55 21.42
C ARG A 8 19.51 -1.31 21.40
N ILE A 9 19.03 -0.89 20.23
CA ILE A 9 18.10 0.26 20.10
C ILE A 9 16.70 -0.15 20.54
N LEU A 10 16.24 -1.35 20.20
CA LEU A 10 14.93 -1.85 20.63
C LEU A 10 14.87 -2.09 22.15
N SER A 11 15.95 -2.63 22.74
CA SER A 11 16.09 -2.78 24.19
C SER A 11 16.15 -1.43 24.92
N CYS A 12 16.74 -0.39 24.32
CA CYS A 12 16.76 0.95 24.91
C CYS A 12 15.38 1.64 24.84
N ILE A 13 14.58 1.40 23.82
CA ILE A 13 13.22 1.98 23.70
C ILE A 13 12.28 1.33 24.73
N LEU A 14 12.36 0.02 24.93
CA LEU A 14 11.59 -0.66 25.97
C LEU A 14 12.03 -0.24 27.39
N ALA A 15 13.33 -0.05 27.63
CA ALA A 15 13.88 0.41 28.93
C ALA A 15 13.47 1.86 29.24
N VAL A 16 13.35 2.74 28.23
CA VAL A 16 12.89 4.12 28.43
C VAL A 16 11.40 4.17 28.73
N LEU A 17 10.58 3.27 28.17
CA LEU A 17 9.16 3.16 28.51
C LEU A 17 8.93 2.61 29.93
N MET A 18 9.78 1.73 30.43
CA MET A 18 9.69 1.23 31.82
C MET A 18 10.23 2.22 32.86
N LEU A 19 11.22 3.06 32.51
CA LEU A 19 11.72 4.09 33.45
C LEU A 19 10.75 5.27 33.63
N ASN A 20 9.97 5.60 32.61
CA ASN A 20 8.93 6.66 32.74
C ASN A 20 7.72 6.20 33.55
N GLY A 21 7.42 4.92 33.65
CA GLY A 21 6.38 4.36 34.51
C GLY A 21 6.75 4.37 35.99
N ALA A 22 8.04 4.27 36.32
CA ALA A 22 8.52 4.24 37.70
C ALA A 22 8.72 5.63 38.34
N MET A 23 8.83 6.69 37.53
CA MET A 23 9.00 8.06 38.04
C MET A 23 7.70 8.80 38.38
N LEU A 24 6.53 8.29 38.01
CA LEU A 24 5.24 8.93 38.37
C LEU A 24 4.66 8.47 39.71
N MET A 25 5.28 7.54 40.43
CA MET A 25 4.77 7.05 41.72
C MET A 25 5.46 7.66 42.96
N VAL A 26 6.36 8.64 42.82
CA VAL A 26 7.13 9.24 43.97
C VAL A 26 6.70 10.67 44.29
N ALA A 27 5.69 11.23 43.68
CA ALA A 27 5.34 12.63 43.85
C ALA A 27 3.92 12.87 44.45
N CYS A 28 3.55 12.12 45.50
CA CYS A 28 2.41 12.53 46.35
C CYS A 28 2.49 11.82 47.70
N ASN A 29 3.30 12.33 48.64
CA ASN A 29 2.97 12.32 50.06
C ASN A 29 3.95 13.23 50.81
N GLY A 30 3.54 14.44 50.96
CA GLY A 30 4.13 15.38 51.89
C GLY A 30 3.06 15.87 52.87
N ASN A 31 3.03 15.31 54.05
CA ASN A 31 2.45 15.97 55.21
C ASN A 31 3.36 15.76 56.40
N THR A 32 3.89 16.87 56.86
CA THR A 32 4.69 17.05 58.08
C THR A 32 3.76 17.17 59.27
N GLU A 33 4.02 16.38 60.32
CA GLU A 33 3.66 16.76 61.71
C GLU A 33 4.78 16.33 62.68
N PRO A 34 4.93 17.04 63.81
CA PRO A 34 6.17 17.12 64.60
C PRO A 34 6.29 16.07 65.71
N PRO A 35 7.45 15.95 66.36
CA PRO A 35 7.83 14.79 67.15
C PRO A 35 7.23 14.82 68.55
N ALA A 36 6.75 13.67 69.01
CA ALA A 36 6.39 13.44 70.40
C ALA A 36 7.31 12.39 71.05
N THR A 37 7.74 12.73 72.24
CA THR A 37 8.63 12.11 73.15
C THR A 37 8.37 10.66 73.57
N GLU A 38 9.43 9.86 73.73
CA GLU A 38 9.48 8.54 74.39
C GLU A 38 9.05 8.58 75.87
N PRO A 39 8.50 7.48 76.36
CA PRO A 39 8.76 7.04 77.75
C PRO A 39 9.35 5.63 77.84
N PRO A 40 9.88 5.23 78.97
CA PRO A 40 10.99 4.29 79.04
C PRO A 40 10.57 2.82 79.10
N ALA A 41 11.56 1.98 78.79
CA ALA A 41 11.54 0.54 78.84
C ALA A 41 11.10 -0.06 80.17
N ASP A 42 10.28 -1.11 80.09
CA ASP A 42 10.18 -2.11 81.17
C ASP A 42 10.42 -3.53 80.59
N THR A 43 11.28 -4.21 81.31
CA THR A 43 11.87 -5.51 81.09
C THR A 43 10.95 -6.64 81.54
N THR A 44 10.99 -7.74 80.82
CA THR A 44 10.71 -9.12 81.18
C THR A 44 9.56 -9.77 80.43
N SER A 45 9.89 -10.60 79.41
CA SER A 45 9.18 -11.84 79.14
C SER A 45 10.11 -12.87 78.50
N ALA A 46 9.96 -14.09 78.97
CA ALA A 46 10.74 -15.26 78.68
C ALA A 46 10.80 -15.68 77.19
N PRO A 47 11.81 -16.44 76.78
CA PRO A 47 11.96 -16.85 75.38
C PRO A 47 10.84 -17.74 74.95
N ALA A 48 10.12 -17.32 73.86
CA ALA A 48 9.22 -18.17 73.13
C ALA A 48 10.04 -19.24 72.42
N THR A 49 9.70 -20.49 72.66
CA THR A 49 10.19 -21.68 71.95
C THR A 49 9.83 -21.52 70.48
N GLU A 50 10.81 -21.39 69.59
CA GLU A 50 10.59 -21.53 68.14
C GLU A 50 9.91 -22.85 67.85
N ALA A 51 8.77 -22.78 67.16
CA ALA A 51 8.14 -23.96 66.55
C ALA A 51 9.12 -24.49 65.49
N PRO A 52 9.22 -25.82 65.32
CA PRO A 52 10.11 -26.38 64.32
C PRO A 52 9.65 -25.93 62.95
N GLU A 53 10.58 -25.27 62.20
CA GLU A 53 10.41 -25.09 60.75
C GLU A 53 10.09 -26.44 60.13
N THR A 54 8.89 -26.60 59.63
CA THR A 54 8.58 -27.73 58.77
C THR A 54 9.34 -27.49 57.46
N THR A 55 10.52 -28.07 57.35
CA THR A 55 11.23 -28.24 56.08
C THR A 55 10.31 -29.07 55.18
N GLU A 56 9.58 -28.42 54.30
CA GLU A 56 8.92 -29.11 53.16
C GLU A 56 9.99 -29.93 52.45
N ALA A 57 9.66 -31.21 52.23
CA ALA A 57 10.56 -32.10 51.48
C ALA A 57 10.83 -31.44 50.09
N PRO A 58 12.09 -31.45 49.62
CA PRO A 58 12.43 -30.84 48.34
C PRO A 58 11.54 -31.40 47.26
N LEU A 59 10.87 -30.48 46.54
CA LEU A 59 9.97 -30.85 45.41
C LEU A 59 10.79 -31.61 44.36
N VAL A 60 10.46 -32.90 44.21
CA VAL A 60 11.09 -33.75 43.19
C VAL A 60 10.38 -33.54 41.87
N LEU A 61 11.07 -32.89 40.93
CA LEU A 61 10.56 -32.68 39.58
C LEU A 61 10.72 -33.95 38.76
N THR A 62 9.68 -34.37 38.08
CA THR A 62 9.67 -35.60 37.21
C THR A 62 9.32 -35.20 35.79
N GLU A 63 9.90 -35.92 34.86
CA GLU A 63 9.51 -35.78 33.44
C GLU A 63 8.09 -36.29 33.22
N GLN A 64 7.26 -35.49 32.54
CA GLN A 64 5.90 -35.84 32.20
C GLN A 64 5.49 -35.26 30.86
N THR A 65 4.54 -35.88 30.21
CA THR A 65 3.85 -35.39 29.02
C THR A 65 2.39 -35.17 29.35
N ILE A 66 1.94 -33.93 29.18
CA ILE A 66 0.58 -33.48 29.48
C ILE A 66 -0.12 -33.25 28.14
N ALA A 67 -1.23 -33.97 27.89
CA ALA A 67 -2.09 -33.69 26.75
C ALA A 67 -2.77 -32.34 26.92
N LEU A 68 -2.74 -31.49 25.87
CA LEU A 68 -3.37 -30.18 25.85
C LEU A 68 -4.75 -30.29 25.17
N ASN A 69 -5.80 -30.04 25.96
CA ASN A 69 -7.18 -30.13 25.51
C ASN A 69 -8.08 -29.25 26.41
N LYS A 70 -9.38 -29.24 26.14
CA LYS A 70 -10.37 -28.45 26.90
C LYS A 70 -10.44 -28.73 28.40
N ASN A 71 -9.92 -29.87 28.87
CA ASN A 71 -9.93 -30.28 30.29
C ASN A 71 -8.59 -30.00 30.98
N THR A 72 -7.58 -29.51 30.28
CA THR A 72 -6.26 -29.24 30.82
C THR A 72 -6.33 -28.02 31.73
N LYS A 73 -5.96 -28.19 33.00
CA LYS A 73 -5.88 -27.12 33.98
C LYS A 73 -4.57 -26.31 33.84
N GLY A 74 -4.55 -25.15 34.40
CA GLY A 74 -3.33 -24.30 34.47
C GLY A 74 -2.93 -23.62 33.17
N ILE A 75 -3.66 -23.81 32.09
CA ILE A 75 -3.36 -23.24 30.77
C ILE A 75 -4.31 -22.09 30.47
N LYS A 76 -3.77 -20.90 30.21
CA LYS A 76 -4.50 -19.77 29.63
C LYS A 76 -4.41 -19.83 28.09
N ILE A 77 -5.55 -19.78 27.43
CA ILE A 77 -5.62 -19.68 25.96
C ILE A 77 -5.47 -18.21 25.58
N LEU A 78 -4.49 -17.91 24.73
CA LEU A 78 -4.26 -16.55 24.21
C LEU A 78 -5.09 -16.34 22.95
N GLY A 79 -5.69 -15.13 22.84
CA GLY A 79 -6.71 -14.87 21.85
C GLY A 79 -8.07 -15.39 22.33
N VAL A 80 -8.87 -14.53 22.98
CA VAL A 80 -10.11 -14.89 23.70
C VAL A 80 -11.10 -15.71 22.87
N ARG A 81 -11.09 -15.54 21.54
CA ARG A 81 -11.96 -16.28 20.62
C ARG A 81 -11.44 -17.70 20.27
N ASN A 82 -10.22 -18.04 20.63
CA ASN A 82 -9.70 -19.38 20.36
C ASN A 82 -10.29 -20.42 21.33
N LEU A 83 -10.47 -21.63 20.87
CA LEU A 83 -11.15 -22.69 21.60
C LEU A 83 -10.23 -23.90 21.80
N ALA A 84 -10.46 -24.62 22.89
CA ALA A 84 -9.90 -25.94 23.08
C ALA A 84 -10.94 -27.04 22.69
N SER A 85 -10.47 -28.08 22.04
CA SER A 85 -11.23 -29.29 21.69
C SER A 85 -10.95 -30.42 22.66
N ASP A 86 -11.54 -31.61 22.42
CA ASP A 86 -11.22 -32.81 23.17
C ASP A 86 -9.77 -33.31 22.95
N SER A 87 -9.11 -32.89 21.87
CA SER A 87 -7.80 -33.38 21.46
C SER A 87 -6.69 -32.35 21.40
N ALA A 88 -7.02 -31.06 21.42
CA ALA A 88 -6.02 -29.99 21.27
C ALA A 88 -6.54 -28.63 21.76
N ILE A 89 -5.60 -27.67 21.98
CA ILE A 89 -5.88 -26.25 22.11
C ILE A 89 -5.57 -25.62 20.75
N ASN A 90 -6.60 -25.03 20.11
CA ASN A 90 -6.46 -24.42 18.79
C ASN A 90 -5.83 -23.04 18.86
N ALA A 91 -5.06 -22.70 17.83
CA ALA A 91 -4.43 -21.40 17.61
C ALA A 91 -4.66 -20.97 16.15
N ASP A 92 -5.92 -20.66 15.82
CA ASP A 92 -6.32 -20.38 14.44
C ASP A 92 -6.04 -18.93 14.03
N TRP A 93 -6.43 -17.98 14.85
CA TRP A 93 -6.23 -16.55 14.59
C TRP A 93 -4.78 -16.11 14.76
N SER A 94 -4.44 -14.92 14.25
CA SER A 94 -3.15 -14.28 14.50
C SER A 94 -2.95 -14.03 15.99
N ALA A 95 -1.71 -14.06 16.46
CA ALA A 95 -1.32 -13.85 17.86
C ALA A 95 -2.03 -14.77 18.85
N SER A 96 -2.52 -15.93 18.42
CA SER A 96 -3.13 -16.92 19.29
C SER A 96 -2.12 -17.93 19.81
N GLY A 97 -2.39 -18.50 20.98
CA GLY A 97 -1.46 -19.45 21.61
C GLY A 97 -1.85 -19.86 23.01
N ILE A 98 -0.87 -20.17 23.81
CA ILE A 98 -1.04 -20.61 25.20
C ILE A 98 -0.06 -19.93 26.14
N GLU A 99 -0.47 -19.75 27.40
CA GLU A 99 0.36 -19.27 28.49
C GLU A 99 0.09 -20.07 29.76
N PHE A 100 1.13 -20.41 30.51
CA PHE A 100 1.02 -21.09 31.79
C PHE A 100 2.24 -20.80 32.69
N THR A 101 2.07 -21.06 33.97
CA THR A 101 3.18 -21.05 34.94
C THR A 101 3.55 -22.50 35.29
N ALA A 102 4.85 -22.79 35.28
CA ALA A 102 5.35 -24.12 35.66
C ALA A 102 6.58 -24.01 36.53
N THR A 103 6.68 -24.85 37.58
CA THR A 103 7.94 -25.11 38.25
C THR A 103 8.63 -26.25 37.53
N CYS A 104 9.72 -25.95 36.82
CA CYS A 104 10.37 -26.92 35.95
C CYS A 104 11.88 -26.69 35.84
N GLU A 105 12.57 -27.65 35.20
CA GLU A 105 13.98 -27.57 34.83
C GLU A 105 14.24 -28.30 33.52
N GLY A 106 15.26 -27.91 32.76
CA GLY A 106 15.63 -28.56 31.51
C GLY A 106 14.76 -28.15 30.33
N ASP A 107 14.41 -29.07 29.48
CA ASP A 107 13.69 -28.77 28.24
C ASP A 107 12.17 -28.77 28.45
N VAL A 108 11.48 -27.79 27.84
CA VAL A 108 10.03 -27.75 27.72
C VAL A 108 9.67 -27.86 26.24
N VAL A 109 8.97 -28.93 25.85
CA VAL A 109 8.73 -29.26 24.46
C VAL A 109 7.23 -29.35 24.18
N PHE A 110 6.74 -28.55 23.24
CA PHE A 110 5.35 -28.57 22.78
C PHE A 110 5.24 -29.37 21.49
N ALA A 111 4.30 -30.30 21.44
CA ALA A 111 3.89 -30.91 20.19
C ALA A 111 2.80 -30.05 19.53
N VAL A 112 3.05 -29.66 18.30
CA VAL A 112 2.19 -28.75 17.53
C VAL A 112 1.87 -29.36 16.19
N GLU A 113 0.64 -29.18 15.75
CA GLU A 113 0.19 -29.53 14.41
C GLU A 113 -0.21 -28.25 13.66
N THR A 114 0.25 -28.09 12.40
CA THR A 114 -0.18 -27.03 11.48
C THR A 114 -0.69 -27.66 10.20
N ASN A 115 -1.30 -26.84 9.32
CA ASN A 115 -1.58 -27.29 7.96
C ASN A 115 -0.29 -27.41 7.12
N ASP A 116 -0.43 -27.83 5.88
CA ASP A 116 0.65 -28.02 4.91
C ASP A 116 1.33 -26.72 4.45
N LYS A 117 0.76 -25.56 4.75
CA LYS A 117 1.35 -24.26 4.41
C LYS A 117 2.44 -23.83 5.39
N GLY A 118 2.38 -24.28 6.63
CA GLY A 118 3.31 -23.93 7.70
C GLY A 118 2.95 -22.65 8.45
N ALA A 119 3.53 -22.49 9.65
CA ALA A 119 3.36 -21.33 10.51
C ALA A 119 4.62 -21.00 11.29
N TYR A 120 4.81 -19.72 11.60
CA TYR A 120 5.79 -19.28 12.59
C TYR A 120 5.16 -19.16 13.97
N PHE A 121 5.98 -19.55 14.98
CA PHE A 121 5.67 -19.37 16.39
C PHE A 121 6.79 -18.60 17.06
N ARG A 122 6.44 -17.83 18.08
CA ARG A 122 7.37 -17.23 19.03
C ARG A 122 7.08 -17.76 20.43
N ALA A 123 8.12 -17.87 21.22
CA ALA A 123 8.00 -18.23 22.63
C ALA A 123 8.59 -17.13 23.52
N TYR A 124 8.07 -17.06 24.72
CA TYR A 124 8.55 -16.16 25.77
C TYR A 124 8.68 -16.95 27.07
N VAL A 125 9.75 -16.67 27.79
CA VAL A 125 9.98 -17.22 29.13
C VAL A 125 10.17 -16.04 30.06
N ASP A 126 9.37 -15.97 31.10
CA ASP A 126 9.36 -14.88 32.08
C ASP A 126 9.26 -13.46 31.47
N GLY A 127 8.48 -13.39 30.37
CA GLY A 127 8.26 -12.16 29.61
C GLY A 127 9.31 -11.86 28.53
N GLU A 128 10.47 -12.52 28.56
CA GLU A 128 11.53 -12.29 27.60
C GLU A 128 11.40 -13.19 26.37
N PRO A 129 11.64 -12.67 25.15
CA PRO A 129 11.61 -13.47 23.92
C PRO A 129 12.64 -14.60 23.95
N TYR A 130 12.18 -15.83 23.74
CA TYR A 130 13.06 -16.99 23.61
C TYR A 130 13.68 -17.03 22.20
N MET A 131 15.01 -17.24 22.13
CA MET A 131 15.73 -17.38 20.88
C MET A 131 15.93 -18.85 20.50
N ASN A 132 15.40 -19.24 19.36
CA ASN A 132 15.64 -20.56 18.74
C ASN A 132 16.90 -20.46 17.86
N GLY A 133 18.07 -20.59 18.48
CA GLY A 133 19.36 -20.28 17.83
C GLY A 133 19.51 -18.79 17.53
N GLU A 134 19.64 -18.44 16.25
CA GLU A 134 19.82 -17.05 15.82
C GLU A 134 18.50 -16.32 15.50
N THR A 135 17.35 -17.03 15.56
CA THR A 135 16.03 -16.49 15.21
C THR A 135 15.05 -16.61 16.39
N PRO A 136 14.10 -15.68 16.56
CA PRO A 136 13.05 -15.81 17.54
C PRO A 136 11.91 -16.75 17.09
N TYR A 137 12.01 -17.38 15.91
CA TYR A 137 10.94 -18.13 15.30
C TYR A 137 11.17 -19.63 15.37
N PHE A 138 10.09 -20.36 15.63
CA PHE A 138 9.95 -21.78 15.35
C PHE A 138 9.13 -21.93 14.07
N ASP A 139 9.70 -22.58 13.07
CA ASP A 139 9.09 -22.82 11.76
C ASP A 139 8.52 -24.24 11.73
N ILE A 140 7.20 -24.36 11.73
CA ILE A 140 6.50 -25.64 11.81
C ILE A 140 5.61 -25.81 10.57
N THR A 141 5.79 -26.92 9.87
CA THR A 141 4.91 -27.36 8.78
C THR A 141 4.42 -28.77 9.05
N GLY A 142 3.11 -28.96 9.08
CA GLY A 142 2.50 -30.24 9.49
C GLY A 142 2.68 -30.50 10.98
N LYS A 143 3.22 -31.64 11.35
CA LYS A 143 3.49 -32.02 12.75
C LYS A 143 4.93 -31.65 13.10
N GLY A 144 5.12 -30.98 14.25
CA GLY A 144 6.44 -30.54 14.69
C GLY A 144 6.49 -30.26 16.18
N GLU A 145 7.65 -29.80 16.62
CA GLU A 145 7.92 -29.52 18.04
C GLU A 145 8.48 -28.10 18.21
N ILE A 146 8.02 -27.43 19.26
CA ILE A 146 8.61 -26.19 19.78
C ILE A 146 9.35 -26.56 21.06
N ALA A 147 10.69 -26.51 21.03
CA ALA A 147 11.53 -26.93 22.14
C ALA A 147 12.23 -25.72 22.77
N LEU A 148 11.87 -25.40 24.00
CA LEU A 148 12.56 -24.44 24.86
C LEU A 148 13.61 -25.21 25.67
N LYS A 149 14.88 -25.04 25.35
CA LYS A 149 15.95 -25.88 25.86
C LYS A 149 16.64 -25.26 27.07
N GLY A 150 16.93 -26.10 28.06
CA GLY A 150 17.84 -25.82 29.15
C GLY A 150 17.34 -24.72 30.11
N LEU A 151 16.05 -24.68 30.42
CA LEU A 151 15.55 -23.78 31.46
C LEU A 151 16.19 -24.10 32.81
N GLU A 152 16.59 -23.08 33.54
CA GLU A 152 17.10 -23.24 34.88
C GLU A 152 15.99 -23.78 35.79
N LYS A 153 16.39 -24.44 36.88
CA LYS A 153 15.40 -24.93 37.85
C LYS A 153 14.72 -23.74 38.53
N GLY A 154 13.41 -23.62 38.32
CA GLY A 154 12.66 -22.49 38.87
C GLY A 154 11.19 -22.51 38.47
N THR A 155 10.48 -21.48 38.88
CA THR A 155 9.11 -21.24 38.44
C THR A 155 9.16 -20.23 37.30
N HIS A 156 8.66 -20.64 36.15
CA HIS A 156 8.68 -19.89 34.91
C HIS A 156 7.25 -19.63 34.38
N THR A 157 7.03 -18.45 33.85
CA THR A 157 5.86 -18.15 33.01
C THR A 157 6.25 -18.39 31.55
N ILE A 158 5.61 -19.33 30.92
CA ILE A 158 5.89 -19.76 29.53
C ILE A 158 4.71 -19.39 28.64
N ARG A 159 5.01 -18.63 27.58
CA ARG A 159 4.03 -18.20 26.57
C ARG A 159 4.50 -18.68 25.19
N VAL A 160 3.62 -19.29 24.43
CA VAL A 160 3.89 -19.69 23.04
C VAL A 160 2.77 -19.16 22.14
N ILE A 161 3.14 -18.39 21.13
CA ILE A 161 2.21 -17.65 20.25
C ILE A 161 2.46 -18.05 18.80
N LYS A 162 1.39 -18.42 18.09
CA LYS A 162 1.39 -18.48 16.62
C LYS A 162 1.31 -17.06 16.08
N VAL A 163 2.31 -16.62 15.32
CA VAL A 163 2.39 -15.23 14.82
C VAL A 163 1.86 -15.06 13.39
N THR A 164 1.63 -16.16 12.69
CA THR A 164 1.11 -16.18 11.32
C THR A 164 -0.40 -15.98 11.29
N GLY A 165 -0.89 -15.26 10.28
CA GLY A 165 -2.33 -15.02 10.08
C GLY A 165 -3.12 -16.27 9.70
N TYR A 166 -4.42 -16.21 9.98
CA TYR A 166 -5.38 -17.29 9.74
C TYR A 166 -5.42 -17.81 8.29
N THR A 167 -5.39 -16.88 7.31
CA THR A 167 -5.46 -17.25 5.88
C THR A 167 -4.34 -18.16 5.40
N LEU A 168 -3.23 -18.17 6.14
CA LEU A 168 -2.05 -18.97 5.80
C LEU A 168 -1.96 -20.26 6.62
N ALA A 169 -2.26 -20.19 7.92
CA ALA A 169 -2.11 -21.37 8.77
C ALA A 169 -3.07 -21.39 9.95
N PHE A 170 -3.64 -22.56 10.22
CA PHE A 170 -4.15 -22.90 11.55
C PHE A 170 -3.15 -23.78 12.25
N ALA A 171 -3.21 -23.77 13.59
CA ALA A 171 -2.37 -24.59 14.42
C ALA A 171 -3.14 -25.16 15.62
N ALA A 172 -2.60 -26.24 16.18
CA ALA A 172 -3.13 -26.88 17.37
C ALA A 172 -1.97 -27.34 18.26
N PHE A 173 -2.04 -27.02 19.55
CA PHE A 173 -1.14 -27.55 20.57
C PHE A 173 -1.75 -28.83 21.11
N THR A 174 -1.05 -29.98 20.96
CA THR A 174 -1.57 -31.29 21.32
C THR A 174 -1.02 -31.83 22.62
N SER A 175 0.22 -31.47 22.97
CA SER A 175 0.83 -31.79 24.27
C SER A 175 1.96 -30.89 24.63
N VAL A 176 2.32 -30.88 25.92
CA VAL A 176 3.57 -30.32 26.43
C VAL A 176 4.31 -31.36 27.25
N LYS A 177 5.62 -31.52 27.01
CA LYS A 177 6.53 -32.38 27.76
C LYS A 177 7.48 -31.52 28.55
N LEU A 178 7.63 -31.76 29.86
CA LEU A 178 8.54 -31.03 30.74
C LEU A 178 8.98 -31.90 31.92
N THR A 179 10.13 -31.57 32.50
CA THR A 179 10.52 -32.06 33.82
C THR A 179 10.06 -31.00 34.82
N GLY A 180 8.91 -31.23 35.45
CA GLY A 180 8.29 -30.22 36.29
C GLY A 180 6.79 -30.42 36.51
N ILE A 181 6.16 -29.37 37.06
CA ILE A 181 4.72 -29.34 37.36
C ILE A 181 4.15 -28.03 36.85
N ILE A 182 3.09 -28.11 36.05
CA ILE A 182 2.29 -26.94 35.69
C ILE A 182 1.42 -26.55 36.88
N ALA A 183 1.34 -25.27 37.18
CA ALA A 183 0.44 -24.76 38.22
C ALA A 183 -1.02 -25.12 37.91
N GLU A 184 -1.79 -25.50 38.93
CA GLU A 184 -3.20 -25.88 38.73
C GLU A 184 -4.05 -24.67 38.29
N GLU A 185 -3.68 -23.48 38.74
CA GLU A 185 -4.35 -22.21 38.33
C GLU A 185 -3.67 -21.63 37.09
N ALA A 186 -4.48 -21.37 36.07
CA ALA A 186 -4.04 -20.64 34.89
C ALA A 186 -3.70 -19.18 35.22
N PRO A 187 -2.81 -18.53 34.45
CA PRO A 187 -2.63 -17.08 34.52
C PRO A 187 -3.99 -16.36 34.43
N LYS A 188 -4.20 -15.39 35.29
CA LYS A 188 -5.50 -14.69 35.38
C LYS A 188 -5.81 -13.93 34.12
N ASP A 189 -7.10 -13.85 33.82
CA ASP A 189 -7.59 -12.95 32.82
C ASP A 189 -7.31 -11.49 33.20
N LYS A 190 -6.96 -10.68 32.22
CA LYS A 190 -6.80 -9.24 32.41
C LYS A 190 -8.16 -8.58 32.63
N GLU A 191 -8.18 -7.43 33.29
CA GLU A 191 -9.41 -6.64 33.47
C GLU A 191 -9.97 -6.15 32.13
N LEU A 192 -9.08 -5.74 31.23
CA LEU A 192 -9.46 -5.28 29.89
C LEU A 192 -9.44 -6.43 28.88
N TYR A 193 -10.44 -6.43 28.02
CA TYR A 193 -10.48 -7.26 26.83
C TYR A 193 -10.76 -6.41 25.60
N ILE A 194 -9.87 -6.49 24.61
CA ILE A 194 -9.97 -5.71 23.37
C ILE A 194 -10.06 -6.67 22.17
N GLU A 195 -11.05 -6.44 21.33
CA GLU A 195 -11.14 -7.12 20.03
C GLU A 195 -10.52 -6.25 18.94
N PHE A 196 -9.64 -6.84 18.11
CA PHE A 196 -9.10 -6.23 16.91
C PHE A 196 -9.75 -6.89 15.70
N VAL A 197 -10.52 -6.11 14.97
CA VAL A 197 -11.22 -6.57 13.76
C VAL A 197 -10.63 -5.87 12.56
N GLY A 198 -10.18 -6.64 11.57
CA GLY A 198 -9.52 -6.03 10.42
C GLY A 198 -9.06 -6.99 9.34
N ASP A 199 -8.13 -6.51 8.56
CA ASP A 199 -7.58 -7.20 7.40
C ASP A 199 -6.08 -7.55 7.56
N SER A 200 -5.35 -7.53 6.44
CA SER A 200 -3.91 -7.78 6.39
C SER A 200 -3.08 -6.86 7.28
N ILE A 201 -3.51 -5.62 7.49
CA ILE A 201 -2.80 -4.65 8.33
C ILE A 201 -2.93 -5.06 9.81
N THR A 202 -4.12 -5.43 10.24
CA THR A 202 -4.37 -5.87 11.62
C THR A 202 -3.67 -7.16 11.97
N CYS A 203 -3.53 -8.11 11.04
CA CYS A 203 -2.74 -9.33 11.25
C CYS A 203 -1.25 -9.17 10.92
N ALA A 204 -0.77 -7.92 10.74
CA ALA A 204 0.62 -7.55 10.53
C ALA A 204 1.30 -8.23 9.33
N TRP A 205 0.62 -8.25 8.18
CA TRP A 205 1.18 -8.74 6.93
C TRP A 205 2.33 -7.85 6.45
N GLY A 206 3.45 -8.45 6.09
CA GLY A 206 4.60 -7.74 5.54
C GLY A 206 5.54 -7.12 6.59
N THR A 207 5.40 -7.47 7.87
CA THR A 207 6.29 -6.98 8.94
C THR A 207 7.67 -7.60 8.93
N ILE A 208 7.82 -8.81 8.40
CA ILE A 208 9.10 -9.53 8.35
C ILE A 208 9.35 -10.14 6.98
N GLY A 209 10.62 -10.44 6.69
CA GLY A 209 11.01 -11.15 5.46
C GLY A 209 10.74 -10.39 4.18
N THR A 210 10.40 -11.14 3.14
CA THR A 210 10.02 -10.62 1.83
C THR A 210 8.51 -10.68 1.70
N PHE A 211 7.89 -9.64 1.16
CA PHE A 211 6.44 -9.61 0.90
C PHE A 211 6.09 -10.55 -0.28
N ASP A 212 6.04 -11.84 0.01
CA ASP A 212 5.87 -12.92 -0.98
C ASP A 212 4.56 -13.70 -0.84
N GLY A 213 3.66 -13.24 0.02
CA GLY A 213 2.38 -13.91 0.27
C GLY A 213 2.47 -15.17 1.13
N LYS A 214 3.63 -15.44 1.74
CA LYS A 214 3.85 -16.60 2.60
C LYS A 214 3.79 -16.25 4.08
N TYR A 215 3.65 -17.28 4.93
CA TYR A 215 3.69 -17.15 6.39
C TYR A 215 5.01 -16.54 6.90
N THR A 216 6.09 -16.65 6.13
CA THR A 216 7.41 -16.10 6.42
C THR A 216 7.49 -14.57 6.34
N SER A 217 6.41 -13.91 5.91
CA SER A 217 6.32 -12.45 5.86
C SER A 217 5.46 -11.83 6.97
N GLN A 218 5.02 -12.64 7.94
CA GLN A 218 4.09 -12.19 8.99
C GLN A 218 4.61 -12.46 10.38
N ASP A 219 4.53 -11.44 11.25
CA ASP A 219 4.64 -11.59 12.69
C ASP A 219 3.62 -10.66 13.38
N ALA A 220 2.50 -11.23 13.80
CA ALA A 220 1.43 -10.48 14.45
C ALA A 220 1.88 -9.79 15.74
N THR A 221 2.93 -10.31 16.43
CA THR A 221 3.45 -9.70 17.66
C THR A 221 4.23 -8.41 17.41
N LEU A 222 4.52 -8.10 16.15
CA LEU A 222 5.12 -6.83 15.71
C LEU A 222 4.07 -5.84 15.17
N GLY A 223 2.80 -6.27 15.08
CA GLY A 223 1.70 -5.44 14.62
C GLY A 223 1.21 -4.45 15.68
N TYR A 224 0.68 -3.30 15.24
CA TYR A 224 0.13 -2.28 16.15
C TYR A 224 -0.91 -2.85 17.12
N SER A 225 -1.70 -3.79 16.67
CA SER A 225 -2.78 -4.41 17.42
C SER A 225 -2.28 -5.20 18.62
N TYR A 226 -1.28 -6.06 18.44
CA TYR A 226 -0.68 -6.80 19.56
C TYR A 226 0.09 -5.87 20.49
N LEU A 227 0.91 -4.97 19.94
CA LEU A 227 1.67 -4.00 20.71
C LEU A 227 0.77 -3.10 21.57
N LEU A 228 -0.39 -2.70 21.04
CA LEU A 228 -1.37 -1.90 21.75
C LEU A 228 -2.05 -2.70 22.88
N ALA A 229 -2.41 -3.97 22.65
CA ALA A 229 -2.97 -4.83 23.68
C ALA A 229 -2.00 -5.03 24.86
N GLU A 230 -0.72 -5.32 24.58
CA GLU A 230 0.31 -5.44 25.61
C GLU A 230 0.50 -4.10 26.37
N ALA A 231 0.55 -2.97 25.66
CA ALA A 231 0.69 -1.64 26.28
C ALA A 231 -0.49 -1.21 27.16
N LEU A 232 -1.69 -1.75 26.88
CA LEU A 232 -2.91 -1.54 27.67
C LEU A 232 -3.07 -2.55 28.80
N ASP A 233 -2.18 -3.52 28.92
CA ASP A 233 -2.32 -4.68 29.81
C ASP A 233 -3.69 -5.36 29.63
N ALA A 234 -4.05 -5.65 28.38
CA ALA A 234 -5.35 -6.21 27.99
C ALA A 234 -5.21 -7.64 27.44
N ASP A 235 -6.21 -8.47 27.72
CA ASP A 235 -6.45 -9.64 26.89
C ASP A 235 -7.01 -9.21 25.53
N TYR A 236 -6.81 -10.02 24.54
CA TYR A 236 -7.15 -9.66 23.15
C TYR A 236 -7.75 -10.80 22.35
N SER A 237 -8.39 -10.46 21.25
CA SER A 237 -8.64 -11.36 20.13
C SER A 237 -8.42 -10.64 18.81
N PHE A 238 -8.07 -11.43 17.80
CA PHE A 238 -7.91 -10.94 16.43
C PHE A 238 -8.94 -11.64 15.53
N THR A 239 -9.87 -10.86 14.99
CA THR A 239 -10.73 -11.29 13.89
C THR A 239 -10.25 -10.57 12.64
N ALA A 240 -9.08 -11.01 12.13
CA ALA A 240 -8.38 -10.33 11.05
C ALA A 240 -7.89 -11.33 10.01
N LEU A 241 -8.26 -11.12 8.75
CA LEU A 241 -7.92 -11.98 7.62
C LEU A 241 -7.35 -11.13 6.49
N SER A 242 -6.22 -11.53 5.94
CA SER A 242 -5.66 -10.85 4.77
C SER A 242 -6.64 -10.88 3.59
N GLY A 243 -6.89 -9.72 2.97
CA GLY A 243 -7.85 -9.57 1.89
C GLY A 243 -9.31 -9.44 2.31
N GLN A 244 -9.60 -9.44 3.63
CA GLN A 244 -10.94 -9.29 4.18
C GLN A 244 -11.41 -7.83 4.09
N GLY A 245 -12.69 -7.65 3.82
CA GLY A 245 -13.42 -6.39 3.92
C GLY A 245 -14.77 -6.59 4.59
N ILE A 246 -15.57 -5.55 4.62
CA ILE A 246 -16.96 -5.63 5.08
C ILE A 246 -17.81 -6.39 4.06
N CYS A 247 -17.66 -6.07 2.78
CA CYS A 247 -18.43 -6.65 1.69
C CYS A 247 -17.61 -7.57 0.79
N CYS A 248 -16.37 -7.85 1.14
CA CYS A 248 -15.47 -8.68 0.35
C CYS A 248 -14.58 -9.57 1.22
N GLY A 249 -13.97 -10.58 0.59
CA GLY A 249 -13.21 -11.62 1.30
C GLY A 249 -14.06 -12.88 1.53
N ASP A 250 -13.40 -13.97 1.92
CA ASP A 250 -14.07 -15.23 2.26
C ASP A 250 -13.49 -15.77 3.57
N PRO A 251 -14.18 -15.56 4.68
CA PRO A 251 -15.40 -14.76 4.83
C PRO A 251 -15.14 -13.27 4.83
N GLY A 252 -16.17 -12.44 4.51
CA GLY A 252 -16.20 -11.04 4.90
C GLY A 252 -16.38 -10.88 6.43
N VAL A 253 -16.08 -9.68 6.97
CA VAL A 253 -16.15 -9.42 8.43
C VAL A 253 -17.48 -9.81 9.04
N PRO A 254 -18.67 -9.44 8.49
CA PRO A 254 -19.95 -9.76 9.14
C PRO A 254 -20.16 -11.25 9.37
N LEU A 255 -19.69 -12.08 8.46
CA LEU A 255 -19.79 -13.54 8.61
C LEU A 255 -18.68 -14.07 9.52
N GLY A 256 -17.42 -13.69 9.30
CA GLY A 256 -16.27 -14.16 10.07
C GLY A 256 -16.38 -13.82 11.55
N TYR A 257 -16.94 -12.67 11.88
CA TYR A 257 -17.11 -12.21 13.26
C TYR A 257 -18.07 -13.06 14.10
N LYS A 258 -18.96 -13.83 13.47
CA LYS A 258 -19.90 -14.73 14.16
C LYS A 258 -19.22 -15.99 14.70
N TYR A 259 -18.02 -16.30 14.25
CA TYR A 259 -17.37 -17.58 14.57
C TYR A 259 -16.16 -17.38 15.47
N ALA A 260 -16.00 -18.27 16.44
CA ALA A 260 -14.79 -18.42 17.23
C ALA A 260 -13.65 -18.99 16.35
N CYS A 261 -14.00 -19.96 15.50
CA CYS A 261 -13.12 -20.56 14.51
C CYS A 261 -13.87 -20.67 13.18
N TYR A 262 -13.22 -20.28 12.10
CA TYR A 262 -13.75 -20.36 10.73
C TYR A 262 -12.91 -21.35 9.90
N GLY A 263 -12.50 -22.45 10.51
CA GLY A 263 -11.66 -23.46 9.85
C GLY A 263 -12.34 -24.16 8.69
N LYS A 264 -11.53 -24.81 7.87
CA LYS A 264 -11.97 -25.54 6.68
C LYS A 264 -13.04 -26.60 6.99
N ASP A 265 -12.93 -27.23 8.15
CA ASP A 265 -13.75 -28.40 8.51
C ASP A 265 -14.64 -28.16 9.75
N SER A 266 -14.55 -27.03 10.41
CA SER A 266 -15.39 -26.73 11.58
C SER A 266 -15.62 -25.23 11.75
N LYS A 267 -16.85 -24.80 11.48
CA LYS A 267 -17.33 -23.48 11.84
C LYS A 267 -17.96 -23.56 13.21
N THR A 268 -17.28 -23.05 14.24
CA THR A 268 -17.82 -22.98 15.60
C THR A 268 -18.27 -21.57 15.87
N GLU A 269 -19.56 -21.37 16.12
CA GLU A 269 -20.09 -20.06 16.50
C GLU A 269 -19.46 -19.59 17.81
N TYR A 270 -19.19 -18.27 17.88
CA TYR A 270 -18.68 -17.65 19.09
C TYR A 270 -19.84 -17.29 20.02
N ASP A 271 -19.73 -17.68 21.27
CA ASP A 271 -20.79 -17.47 22.28
C ASP A 271 -20.78 -16.08 22.91
N PHE A 272 -19.73 -15.28 22.68
CA PHE A 272 -19.53 -13.96 23.30
C PHE A 272 -19.64 -14.02 24.85
N ALA A 273 -19.20 -15.10 25.46
CA ALA A 273 -19.22 -15.26 26.91
C ALA A 273 -18.45 -14.14 27.62
N ARG A 274 -17.28 -13.80 27.08
CA ARG A 274 -16.52 -12.63 27.52
C ARG A 274 -16.82 -11.43 26.59
N LYS A 275 -17.16 -10.30 27.21
CA LYS A 275 -17.53 -9.07 26.49
C LYS A 275 -16.31 -8.16 26.29
N ALA A 276 -16.13 -7.66 25.10
CA ALA A 276 -15.08 -6.68 24.82
C ALA A 276 -15.38 -5.32 25.44
N ASN A 277 -14.38 -4.70 26.06
CA ASN A 277 -14.46 -3.33 26.54
C ASN A 277 -14.34 -2.33 25.38
N LEU A 278 -13.53 -2.69 24.38
CA LEU A 278 -13.25 -1.90 23.19
C LEU A 278 -13.09 -2.82 21.98
N ILE A 279 -13.69 -2.45 20.85
CA ILE A 279 -13.45 -3.08 19.55
C ILE A 279 -12.69 -2.06 18.70
N VAL A 280 -11.46 -2.41 18.35
CA VAL A 280 -10.62 -1.62 17.42
C VAL A 280 -10.80 -2.17 16.01
N VAL A 281 -11.33 -1.34 15.13
CA VAL A 281 -11.69 -1.71 13.75
C VAL A 281 -10.75 -1.08 12.76
N ASN A 282 -10.01 -1.87 12.00
CA ASN A 282 -9.22 -1.40 10.87
C ASN A 282 -9.64 -2.17 9.62
N ILE A 283 -10.65 -1.66 8.93
CA ILE A 283 -11.32 -2.31 7.79
C ILE A 283 -11.70 -1.29 6.72
N GLY A 284 -12.10 -1.74 5.54
CA GLY A 284 -12.48 -0.89 4.41
C GLY A 284 -11.41 -0.77 3.34
N THR A 285 -10.15 -1.06 3.66
CA THR A 285 -9.03 -1.04 2.71
C THR A 285 -9.29 -1.93 1.49
N ASN A 286 -9.78 -3.14 1.70
CA ASN A 286 -10.06 -4.08 0.61
C ASN A 286 -11.38 -3.76 -0.09
N ASP A 287 -12.37 -3.23 0.62
CA ASP A 287 -13.63 -2.78 0.02
C ASP A 287 -13.39 -1.63 -0.95
N GLU A 288 -12.60 -0.63 -0.55
CA GLU A 288 -12.20 0.49 -1.39
C GLU A 288 -11.35 0.03 -2.59
N THR A 289 -10.35 -0.83 -2.35
CA THR A 289 -9.51 -1.38 -3.44
C THR A 289 -10.32 -2.16 -4.48
N LYS A 290 -11.41 -2.80 -4.07
CA LYS A 290 -12.32 -3.54 -4.96
C LYS A 290 -13.49 -2.71 -5.47
N ALA A 291 -13.49 -1.41 -5.17
CA ALA A 291 -14.53 -0.47 -5.56
C ALA A 291 -15.96 -0.98 -5.20
N ILE A 292 -16.13 -1.47 -3.98
CA ILE A 292 -17.43 -1.88 -3.46
C ILE A 292 -18.35 -0.65 -3.44
N ASP A 293 -19.59 -0.83 -3.85
CA ASP A 293 -20.59 0.24 -3.82
C ASP A 293 -20.72 0.85 -2.41
N GLN A 294 -20.66 2.17 -2.32
CA GLN A 294 -20.59 2.90 -1.06
C GLN A 294 -21.84 2.68 -0.18
N ASN A 295 -23.04 2.64 -0.77
CA ASN A 295 -24.26 2.37 -0.02
C ASN A 295 -24.29 0.93 0.51
N THR A 296 -23.80 -0.02 -0.29
CA THR A 296 -23.65 -1.42 0.12
C THR A 296 -22.68 -1.53 1.28
N PHE A 297 -21.50 -0.88 1.18
CA PHE A 297 -20.53 -0.83 2.28
C PHE A 297 -21.15 -0.22 3.54
N LYS A 298 -21.70 0.98 3.45
CA LYS A 298 -22.28 1.73 4.56
C LYS A 298 -23.37 0.92 5.29
N THR A 299 -24.32 0.36 4.53
CA THR A 299 -25.42 -0.45 5.08
C THR A 299 -24.90 -1.71 5.79
N THR A 300 -23.97 -2.42 5.16
CA THR A 300 -23.42 -3.65 5.72
C THR A 300 -22.54 -3.38 6.94
N PHE A 301 -21.72 -2.33 6.89
CA PHE A 301 -20.89 -1.90 8.01
C PHE A 301 -21.75 -1.53 9.22
N LYS A 302 -22.78 -0.70 9.02
CA LYS A 302 -23.72 -0.31 10.07
C LYS A 302 -24.39 -1.52 10.73
N ALA A 303 -24.93 -2.43 9.92
CA ALA A 303 -25.57 -3.64 10.43
C ALA A 303 -24.60 -4.53 11.22
N TRP A 304 -23.32 -4.61 10.78
CA TRP A 304 -22.32 -5.35 11.53
C TRP A 304 -21.95 -4.67 12.85
N ILE A 305 -21.79 -3.33 12.88
CA ILE A 305 -21.50 -2.57 14.11
C ILE A 305 -22.63 -2.75 15.12
N GLU A 306 -23.90 -2.65 14.68
CA GLU A 306 -25.07 -2.87 15.52
C GLU A 306 -25.10 -4.30 16.10
N TYR A 307 -24.80 -5.32 15.28
CA TYR A 307 -24.65 -6.70 15.72
C TYR A 307 -23.53 -6.86 16.75
N ALA A 308 -22.35 -6.30 16.47
CA ALA A 308 -21.19 -6.39 17.37
C ALA A 308 -21.48 -5.69 18.72
N LYS A 309 -22.18 -4.54 18.70
CA LYS A 309 -22.64 -3.83 19.90
C LYS A 309 -23.63 -4.66 20.70
N GLU A 310 -24.63 -5.28 20.04
CA GLU A 310 -25.60 -6.19 20.68
C GLU A 310 -24.88 -7.32 21.40
N LYS A 311 -23.89 -7.95 20.74
CA LYS A 311 -23.17 -9.10 21.29
C LYS A 311 -22.27 -8.76 22.45
N ASN A 312 -21.63 -7.58 22.43
CA ASN A 312 -20.70 -7.15 23.49
C ASN A 312 -21.36 -6.30 24.59
N GLY A 313 -22.58 -5.82 24.37
CA GLY A 313 -23.33 -5.03 25.35
C GLY A 313 -23.18 -3.52 25.18
N SER A 314 -24.05 -2.77 25.92
CA SER A 314 -24.14 -1.32 25.80
C SER A 314 -22.84 -0.57 26.13
N ASP A 315 -22.02 -1.11 26.99
CA ASP A 315 -20.81 -0.45 27.49
C ASP A 315 -19.58 -0.67 26.56
N CYS A 316 -19.69 -1.57 25.59
CA CYS A 316 -18.65 -1.82 24.60
C CYS A 316 -18.47 -0.58 23.71
N LYS A 317 -17.25 -0.16 23.49
CA LYS A 317 -16.89 0.99 22.66
C LYS A 317 -16.22 0.55 21.36
N PHE A 318 -16.23 1.42 20.38
CA PHE A 318 -15.64 1.16 19.06
C PHE A 318 -14.64 2.27 18.71
N LEU A 319 -13.49 1.88 18.19
CA LEU A 319 -12.50 2.78 17.62
C LEU A 319 -12.19 2.32 16.19
N ALA A 320 -12.63 3.07 15.20
CA ALA A 320 -12.22 2.84 13.83
C ALA A 320 -10.87 3.51 13.56
N VAL A 321 -9.87 2.71 13.17
CA VAL A 321 -8.55 3.17 12.77
C VAL A 321 -8.48 3.09 11.26
N THR A 322 -8.35 4.21 10.58
CA THR A 322 -8.39 4.32 9.12
C THR A 322 -7.09 4.88 8.56
N ASN A 323 -6.95 4.91 7.25
CA ASN A 323 -5.87 5.59 6.54
C ASN A 323 -4.47 4.97 6.65
N MET A 324 -4.30 3.77 7.19
CA MET A 324 -2.97 3.15 7.29
C MET A 324 -2.37 2.77 5.93
N LYS A 325 -3.19 2.47 4.92
CA LYS A 325 -2.77 2.13 3.56
C LYS A 325 -3.47 2.99 2.50
N ASN A 326 -4.79 3.00 2.49
CA ASN A 326 -5.66 3.85 1.68
C ASN A 326 -6.69 4.52 2.59
N GLY A 327 -7.68 5.22 2.02
CA GLY A 327 -8.72 5.89 2.79
C GLY A 327 -9.60 4.99 3.63
N SER A 328 -9.71 3.71 3.26
CA SER A 328 -10.50 2.69 3.95
C SER A 328 -11.98 3.08 4.09
N TYR A 329 -12.54 3.80 3.10
CA TYR A 329 -13.90 4.36 3.18
C TYR A 329 -14.16 5.16 4.47
N ARG A 330 -13.18 5.92 4.91
CA ARG A 330 -13.19 6.63 6.19
C ARG A 330 -14.46 7.48 6.38
N SER A 331 -14.82 8.30 5.42
CA SER A 331 -16.02 9.17 5.50
C SER A 331 -17.32 8.38 5.71
N LEU A 332 -17.42 7.20 5.09
CA LEU A 332 -18.59 6.33 5.29
C LEU A 332 -18.60 5.72 6.69
N ILE A 333 -17.45 5.31 7.22
CA ILE A 333 -17.31 4.81 8.59
C ILE A 333 -17.68 5.90 9.60
N GLU A 334 -17.18 7.13 9.42
CA GLU A 334 -17.47 8.29 10.25
C GLU A 334 -18.96 8.66 10.21
N SER A 335 -19.55 8.65 9.01
CA SER A 335 -21.00 8.87 8.84
C SER A 335 -21.83 7.83 9.61
N VAL A 336 -21.46 6.53 9.51
CA VAL A 336 -22.15 5.47 10.28
C VAL A 336 -22.01 5.69 11.79
N PHE A 337 -20.81 6.02 12.26
CA PHE A 337 -20.58 6.26 13.68
C PHE A 337 -21.34 7.48 14.19
N ALA A 338 -21.41 8.56 13.39
CA ALA A 338 -22.25 9.72 13.69
C ALA A 338 -23.74 9.36 13.77
N GLU A 339 -24.26 8.57 12.81
CA GLU A 339 -25.65 8.08 12.83
C GLU A 339 -25.96 7.23 14.05
N LEU A 340 -24.97 6.49 14.58
CA LEU A 340 -25.10 5.66 15.79
C LEU A 340 -24.93 6.45 17.09
N GLY A 341 -24.75 7.78 17.01
CA GLY A 341 -24.67 8.67 18.18
C GLY A 341 -23.25 9.13 18.52
N GLY A 342 -22.26 8.82 17.68
CA GLY A 342 -20.88 9.29 17.80
C GLY A 342 -20.20 8.94 19.13
N GLU A 343 -19.30 9.78 19.59
CA GLU A 343 -18.52 9.57 20.83
C GLU A 343 -19.42 9.45 22.07
N ALA A 344 -20.53 10.19 22.14
CA ALA A 344 -21.49 10.09 23.22
C ALA A 344 -22.12 8.70 23.38
N ALA A 345 -22.19 7.94 22.30
CA ALA A 345 -22.63 6.53 22.24
C ALA A 345 -21.49 5.51 22.22
N GLY A 346 -20.24 5.98 22.29
CA GLY A 346 -19.05 5.14 22.35
C GLY A 346 -18.44 4.77 21.00
N TYR A 347 -18.64 5.58 19.94
CA TYR A 347 -18.09 5.38 18.61
C TYR A 347 -17.06 6.45 18.29
N TYR A 348 -15.82 6.05 18.09
CA TYR A 348 -14.65 6.93 17.90
C TYR A 348 -13.94 6.59 16.62
N THR A 349 -13.30 7.57 16.00
CA THR A 349 -12.48 7.39 14.81
C THR A 349 -11.07 7.94 15.03
N TYR A 350 -10.10 7.34 14.36
CA TYR A 350 -8.72 7.80 14.34
C TYR A 350 -8.15 7.66 12.93
N LYS A 351 -7.62 8.75 12.40
CA LYS A 351 -6.90 8.78 11.13
C LYS A 351 -5.43 8.54 11.38
N ALA A 352 -4.95 7.36 11.03
CA ALA A 352 -3.54 7.04 11.13
C ALA A 352 -2.71 7.70 10.01
N LYS A 353 -1.43 7.90 10.26
CA LYS A 353 -0.49 8.25 9.20
C LYS A 353 -0.39 7.09 8.21
N ARG A 354 -0.38 7.38 6.90
CA ARG A 354 -0.22 6.36 5.86
C ARG A 354 1.15 5.72 5.89
N SER A 355 1.18 4.43 5.59
CA SER A 355 2.43 3.70 5.40
C SER A 355 3.16 4.16 4.14
N THR A 356 4.47 4.26 4.26
CA THR A 356 5.40 4.53 3.16
C THR A 356 6.14 3.28 2.69
N ASN A 357 5.81 2.11 3.24
CA ASN A 357 6.48 0.83 2.97
C ASN A 357 6.12 0.25 1.60
N ALA A 358 6.73 0.78 0.57
CA ALA A 358 6.52 0.37 -0.81
C ALA A 358 6.87 -1.10 -1.07
N THR A 359 7.86 -1.64 -0.37
CA THR A 359 8.31 -3.04 -0.55
C THR A 359 7.28 -4.07 -0.08
N ALA A 360 6.38 -3.67 0.81
CA ALA A 360 5.26 -4.49 1.27
C ALA A 360 3.91 -4.00 0.71
N SER A 361 3.91 -3.41 -0.48
CA SER A 361 2.68 -2.88 -1.10
C SER A 361 1.91 -1.94 -0.16
N TYR A 362 2.64 -1.04 0.50
CA TYR A 362 2.13 -0.06 1.47
C TYR A 362 1.41 -0.65 2.70
N HIS A 363 1.68 -1.91 3.04
CA HIS A 363 1.38 -2.38 4.39
C HIS A 363 2.42 -1.80 5.36
N PRO A 364 2.03 -1.37 6.56
CA PRO A 364 2.96 -0.79 7.50
C PRO A 364 4.15 -1.69 7.80
N SER A 365 5.34 -1.10 7.89
CA SER A 365 6.55 -1.79 8.36
C SER A 365 6.47 -2.04 9.87
N THR A 366 7.40 -2.83 10.40
CA THR A 366 7.51 -3.04 11.86
C THR A 366 7.67 -1.71 12.61
N GLU A 367 8.47 -0.80 12.07
CA GLU A 367 8.70 0.53 12.66
C GLU A 367 7.44 1.39 12.61
N GLU A 368 6.71 1.36 11.48
CA GLU A 368 5.45 2.10 11.32
C GLU A 368 4.36 1.55 12.25
N HIS A 369 4.24 0.22 12.37
CA HIS A 369 3.33 -0.39 13.35
C HIS A 369 3.65 0.07 14.78
N ALA A 370 4.92 0.08 15.18
CA ALA A 370 5.34 0.55 16.49
C ALA A 370 5.08 2.06 16.68
N ALA A 371 5.22 2.85 15.63
CA ALA A 371 5.00 4.30 15.67
C ALA A 371 3.53 4.70 15.91
N TYR A 372 2.56 3.86 15.52
CA TYR A 372 1.14 4.13 15.82
C TYR A 372 0.77 3.95 17.29
N VAL A 373 1.50 3.11 18.03
CA VAL A 373 1.12 2.67 19.38
C VAL A 373 1.02 3.83 20.40
N PRO A 374 1.94 4.78 20.49
CA PRO A 374 1.85 5.84 21.50
C PRO A 374 0.57 6.67 21.43
N GLU A 375 0.15 7.08 20.23
CA GLU A 375 -1.07 7.86 20.01
C GLU A 375 -2.32 7.02 20.26
N LEU A 376 -2.36 5.79 19.70
CA LEU A 376 -3.48 4.87 19.91
C LEU A 376 -3.62 4.49 21.39
N LEU A 377 -2.53 4.31 22.11
CA LEU A 377 -2.53 4.01 23.54
C LEU A 377 -3.19 5.16 24.36
N ALA A 378 -2.78 6.39 24.09
CA ALA A 378 -3.34 7.57 24.74
C ALA A 378 -4.84 7.71 24.44
N LEU A 379 -5.21 7.54 23.19
CA LEU A 379 -6.60 7.59 22.74
C LEU A 379 -7.44 6.46 23.35
N CYS A 380 -6.98 5.21 23.33
CA CYS A 380 -7.71 4.07 23.90
C CYS A 380 -7.93 4.24 25.41
N LYS A 381 -6.94 4.75 26.17
CA LYS A 381 -7.12 5.05 27.59
C LYS A 381 -8.21 6.08 27.81
N THR A 382 -8.25 7.13 27.01
CA THR A 382 -9.31 8.15 27.06
C THR A 382 -10.66 7.55 26.72
N ILE A 383 -10.76 6.78 25.64
CA ILE A 383 -12.00 6.12 25.20
C ILE A 383 -12.52 5.16 26.28
N ILE A 384 -11.67 4.31 26.82
CA ILE A 384 -12.07 3.32 27.84
C ILE A 384 -12.62 4.02 29.09
N ALA A 385 -12.02 5.11 29.52
CA ALA A 385 -12.44 5.88 30.69
C ALA A 385 -13.69 6.74 30.45
N ALA A 386 -14.02 7.09 29.19
CA ALA A 386 -15.14 7.97 28.88
C ALA A 386 -16.48 7.31 29.23
N PRO A 387 -17.45 8.00 29.85
CA PRO A 387 -18.77 7.46 30.04
C PRO A 387 -19.57 7.45 28.74
N ILE A 388 -20.42 6.43 28.56
CA ILE A 388 -21.44 6.45 27.51
C ILE A 388 -22.66 7.21 28.06
N THR A 389 -22.98 8.34 27.45
CA THR A 389 -24.01 9.23 27.98
C THR A 389 -25.38 9.05 27.34
N ASN A 390 -25.50 8.25 26.27
CA ASN A 390 -26.75 7.96 25.53
C ASN A 390 -27.61 9.20 25.18
N THR A 391 -26.99 10.36 25.15
CA THR A 391 -27.67 11.58 24.70
C THR A 391 -27.81 11.50 23.19
N PRO A 392 -29.00 11.54 22.61
CA PRO A 392 -29.13 11.76 21.18
C PRO A 392 -28.33 13.00 20.82
N ALA A 393 -27.63 12.98 19.72
CA ALA A 393 -26.84 14.11 19.23
C ALA A 393 -27.74 15.36 19.17
N GLY A 394 -27.83 16.07 20.28
CA GLY A 394 -28.26 17.43 20.29
C GLY A 394 -27.12 18.27 19.75
N ASP A 395 -27.45 19.30 19.01
CA ASP A 395 -26.55 20.21 18.32
C ASP A 395 -25.15 20.22 18.91
N GLN A 396 -24.22 19.59 18.18
CA GLN A 396 -22.79 19.63 18.49
C GLN A 396 -22.40 21.10 18.71
N PRO A 397 -21.58 21.43 19.70
CA PRO A 397 -21.01 22.77 19.80
C PRO A 397 -20.41 23.09 18.43
N GLY A 398 -20.88 24.17 17.82
CA GLY A 398 -20.50 24.51 16.44
C GLY A 398 -19.05 24.28 16.20
N THR A 399 -18.74 23.61 15.10
CA THR A 399 -17.38 23.43 14.57
C THR A 399 -16.58 24.70 14.83
N PRO A 400 -15.35 24.64 15.37
CA PRO A 400 -14.55 25.83 15.54
C PRO A 400 -14.56 26.56 14.20
N SER A 401 -15.03 27.81 14.16
CA SER A 401 -15.10 28.57 12.92
C SER A 401 -13.70 28.65 12.37
N VAL A 402 -13.46 27.97 11.24
CA VAL A 402 -12.19 28.07 10.51
C VAL A 402 -12.06 29.56 10.14
N ASP A 403 -10.97 30.20 10.56
CA ASP A 403 -10.68 31.55 10.12
C ASP A 403 -10.36 31.51 8.61
N VAL A 404 -11.37 31.76 7.80
CA VAL A 404 -11.25 31.78 6.35
C VAL A 404 -10.42 32.96 5.84
N GLY A 405 -10.26 34.01 6.68
CA GLY A 405 -9.47 35.20 6.33
C GLY A 405 -9.89 35.80 4.99
N ASP A 406 -8.93 35.92 4.07
CA ASP A 406 -9.11 36.44 2.70
C ASP A 406 -9.37 35.34 1.64
N ALA A 407 -9.67 34.12 2.08
CA ALA A 407 -9.97 33.02 1.15
C ALA A 407 -11.26 33.27 0.37
N ILE A 408 -11.21 32.97 -0.93
CA ILE A 408 -12.38 33.11 -1.82
C ILE A 408 -12.98 31.74 -2.16
N PRO A 409 -14.27 31.66 -2.51
CA PRO A 409 -14.88 30.43 -3.01
C PRO A 409 -14.18 29.91 -4.27
N LEU A 410 -14.27 28.61 -4.51
CA LEU A 410 -13.78 28.01 -5.75
C LEU A 410 -14.47 28.62 -6.98
N PRO A 411 -13.79 28.67 -8.14
CA PRO A 411 -14.42 29.03 -9.40
C PRO A 411 -15.64 28.16 -9.72
N ALA A 412 -16.53 28.66 -10.57
CA ALA A 412 -17.68 27.87 -11.02
C ALA A 412 -17.23 26.56 -11.70
N ASN A 413 -17.98 25.49 -11.51
CA ASN A 413 -17.67 24.14 -12.02
C ASN A 413 -16.28 23.63 -11.62
N THR A 414 -15.82 24.03 -10.44
CA THR A 414 -14.52 23.63 -9.88
C THR A 414 -14.74 23.01 -8.51
N VAL A 415 -14.06 21.91 -8.22
CA VAL A 415 -14.03 21.26 -6.92
C VAL A 415 -12.59 20.93 -6.54
N VAL A 416 -12.38 20.56 -5.29
CA VAL A 416 -11.07 20.14 -4.81
C VAL A 416 -11.14 18.71 -4.27
N VAL A 417 -10.07 17.97 -4.51
CA VAL A 417 -9.82 16.66 -3.90
C VAL A 417 -8.68 16.81 -2.91
N ASP A 418 -8.94 16.35 -1.70
CA ASP A 418 -7.99 16.36 -0.61
C ASP A 418 -8.12 15.04 0.15
N ASP A 419 -7.04 14.26 0.20
CA ASP A 419 -7.03 12.98 0.93
C ASP A 419 -7.09 13.17 2.46
N ASP A 420 -7.18 14.41 2.90
CA ASP A 420 -7.37 14.87 4.26
C ASP A 420 -8.77 15.43 4.57
N CYS A 421 -9.69 15.45 3.60
CA CYS A 421 -11.08 15.84 3.83
C CYS A 421 -11.76 14.91 4.84
N ASP A 422 -12.05 15.43 6.04
CA ASP A 422 -12.41 14.59 7.18
C ASP A 422 -13.91 14.45 7.42
N LYS A 423 -14.70 15.50 7.20
CA LYS A 423 -16.11 15.49 7.64
C LYS A 423 -16.96 16.39 6.78
N ASP A 424 -18.09 15.87 6.32
CA ASP A 424 -19.08 16.64 5.56
C ASP A 424 -19.52 17.89 6.33
N GLY A 425 -19.46 19.01 5.62
CA GLY A 425 -19.82 20.32 6.15
C GLY A 425 -18.64 21.12 6.73
N ASP A 426 -17.47 20.50 6.93
CA ASP A 426 -16.27 21.21 7.34
C ASP A 426 -15.79 22.13 6.22
N VAL A 427 -15.27 23.30 6.60
CA VAL A 427 -14.68 24.24 5.65
C VAL A 427 -13.17 24.06 5.65
N ILE A 428 -12.62 23.71 4.50
CA ILE A 428 -11.16 23.68 4.28
C ILE A 428 -10.69 24.97 3.63
N VAL A 429 -9.50 25.44 4.00
CA VAL A 429 -8.86 26.60 3.42
C VAL A 429 -7.49 26.18 2.90
N PHE A 430 -7.21 26.42 1.64
CA PHE A 430 -5.98 25.99 0.98
C PHE A 430 -5.51 27.01 -0.05
N THR A 431 -4.25 26.89 -0.45
CA THR A 431 -3.68 27.75 -1.49
C THR A 431 -3.40 26.92 -2.74
N PHE A 432 -3.90 27.37 -3.88
CA PHE A 432 -3.65 26.74 -5.17
C PHE A 432 -3.31 27.81 -6.21
N GLY A 433 -2.19 27.62 -6.93
CA GLY A 433 -1.74 28.61 -7.91
C GLY A 433 -1.49 30.02 -7.33
N GLY A 434 -1.15 30.11 -6.05
CA GLY A 434 -0.94 31.38 -5.33
C GLY A 434 -2.23 32.08 -4.87
N VAL A 435 -3.39 31.50 -5.11
CA VAL A 435 -4.69 32.01 -4.66
C VAL A 435 -5.18 31.19 -3.48
N LYS A 436 -5.67 31.87 -2.44
CA LYS A 436 -6.24 31.22 -1.27
C LYS A 436 -7.73 30.97 -1.47
N TYR A 437 -8.12 29.72 -1.43
CA TYR A 437 -9.50 29.26 -1.63
C TYR A 437 -10.09 28.71 -0.35
N MET A 438 -11.42 28.70 -0.29
CA MET A 438 -12.18 27.92 0.68
C MET A 438 -13.16 27.00 -0.04
N ALA A 439 -13.36 25.80 0.52
CA ALA A 439 -14.29 24.82 0.03
C ALA A 439 -14.96 24.09 1.20
N THR A 440 -16.12 23.51 0.97
CA THR A 440 -16.90 22.78 1.99
C THR A 440 -16.89 21.30 1.64
N VAL A 441 -16.48 20.46 2.58
CA VAL A 441 -16.44 19.00 2.43
C VAL A 441 -17.85 18.45 2.18
N GLY A 442 -17.98 17.54 1.21
CA GLY A 442 -19.25 16.98 0.76
C GLY A 442 -20.05 17.87 -0.22
N LYS A 443 -19.56 19.09 -0.52
CA LYS A 443 -20.19 20.02 -1.46
C LYS A 443 -19.27 20.37 -2.63
N ASP A 444 -18.14 20.95 -2.34
CA ASP A 444 -17.10 21.37 -3.31
C ASP A 444 -15.67 20.96 -2.91
N ALA A 445 -15.53 20.24 -1.80
CA ALA A 445 -14.34 19.50 -1.41
C ALA A 445 -14.67 18.02 -1.18
N PHE A 446 -13.83 17.10 -1.66
CA PHE A 446 -14.08 15.67 -1.62
C PHE A 446 -12.81 14.91 -1.27
N TYR A 447 -12.98 13.79 -0.56
CA TYR A 447 -11.91 12.83 -0.35
C TYR A 447 -11.60 12.02 -1.62
N SER A 448 -12.66 11.57 -2.33
CA SER A 448 -12.57 10.70 -3.49
C SER A 448 -12.53 11.49 -4.80
N PRO A 449 -11.56 11.22 -5.71
CA PRO A 449 -11.57 11.76 -7.06
C PRO A 449 -12.85 11.42 -7.84
N MET A 450 -13.46 10.26 -7.58
CA MET A 450 -14.72 9.86 -8.23
C MET A 450 -15.90 10.71 -7.77
N ASP A 451 -15.99 11.03 -6.47
CA ASP A 451 -17.04 11.90 -5.94
C ASP A 451 -16.86 13.35 -6.44
N ALA A 452 -15.63 13.82 -6.49
CA ALA A 452 -15.29 15.11 -7.07
C ALA A 452 -15.72 15.20 -8.54
N GLN A 453 -15.44 14.15 -9.33
CA GLN A 453 -15.91 14.09 -10.72
C GLN A 453 -17.43 14.12 -10.85
N ASN A 454 -18.15 13.45 -9.94
CA ASN A 454 -19.62 13.44 -9.93
C ASN A 454 -20.20 14.83 -9.62
N ALA A 455 -19.49 15.63 -8.86
CA ALA A 455 -19.94 16.97 -8.43
C ALA A 455 -19.72 18.07 -9.50
N VAL A 456 -18.90 17.85 -10.52
CA VAL A 456 -18.72 18.79 -11.64
C VAL A 456 -19.43 18.32 -12.89
N THR A 457 -19.76 19.27 -13.78
CA THR A 457 -20.24 18.98 -15.14
C THR A 457 -19.06 18.79 -16.10
N ALA A 458 -19.33 18.31 -17.33
CA ALA A 458 -18.31 18.22 -18.37
C ALA A 458 -17.59 19.56 -18.59
N GLY A 459 -16.28 19.50 -18.80
CA GLY A 459 -15.40 20.67 -18.85
C GLY A 459 -15.05 21.26 -17.48
N GLY A 460 -15.43 20.58 -16.38
CA GLY A 460 -15.12 20.99 -15.01
C GLY A 460 -13.66 20.81 -14.65
N THR A 461 -13.26 21.51 -13.59
CA THR A 461 -11.90 21.47 -13.04
C THR A 461 -11.89 20.78 -11.68
N ILE A 462 -10.92 19.91 -11.47
CA ILE A 462 -10.67 19.27 -10.18
C ILE A 462 -9.26 19.63 -9.72
N PHE A 463 -9.15 20.36 -8.63
CA PHE A 463 -7.88 20.62 -7.94
C PHE A 463 -7.55 19.42 -7.06
N PHE A 464 -6.34 18.91 -7.14
CA PHE A 464 -5.81 17.92 -6.22
C PHE A 464 -4.85 18.62 -5.27
N LEU A 465 -5.07 18.49 -3.96
CA LEU A 465 -4.11 19.00 -2.97
C LEU A 465 -2.95 18.01 -2.80
N PRO A 466 -1.86 18.41 -2.13
CA PRO A 466 -0.79 17.48 -1.81
C PRO A 466 -1.32 16.28 -1.03
N GLY A 467 -0.97 15.06 -1.45
CA GLY A 467 -1.47 13.85 -0.81
C GLY A 467 -1.24 12.59 -1.64
N TYR A 468 -1.74 11.44 -1.14
CA TYR A 468 -1.56 10.13 -1.76
C TYR A 468 -2.89 9.58 -2.25
N TYR A 469 -3.09 9.54 -3.55
CA TYR A 469 -4.33 9.09 -4.18
C TYR A 469 -4.19 7.67 -4.68
N MET A 470 -4.74 6.71 -3.95
CA MET A 470 -4.62 5.27 -4.21
C MET A 470 -5.88 4.67 -4.84
N GLU A 471 -6.93 5.45 -5.00
CA GLU A 471 -8.18 5.03 -5.61
C GLU A 471 -8.01 4.87 -7.13
N ASN A 472 -8.60 3.81 -7.71
CA ASN A 472 -8.71 3.69 -9.15
C ASN A 472 -9.67 4.77 -9.67
N PHE A 473 -9.12 5.74 -10.37
CA PHE A 473 -9.89 6.86 -10.90
C PHE A 473 -10.18 6.66 -12.39
N GLN A 474 -11.45 6.67 -12.75
CA GLN A 474 -11.89 6.60 -14.14
C GLN A 474 -12.47 7.94 -14.58
N VAL A 475 -11.81 8.60 -15.52
CA VAL A 475 -12.32 9.85 -16.11
C VAL A 475 -13.46 9.51 -17.07
N GLN A 476 -14.65 10.03 -16.79
CA GLN A 476 -15.90 9.67 -17.46
C GLN A 476 -16.50 10.81 -18.31
N LYS A 477 -15.91 11.98 -18.28
CA LYS A 477 -16.33 13.19 -19.00
C LYS A 477 -15.14 14.10 -19.22
N ASP A 478 -15.31 15.15 -19.99
CA ASP A 478 -14.28 16.18 -20.16
C ASP A 478 -13.91 16.80 -18.82
N LEU A 479 -12.63 16.79 -18.48
CA LEU A 479 -12.12 17.28 -17.20
C LEU A 479 -10.74 17.91 -17.35
N THR A 480 -10.51 18.94 -16.53
CA THR A 480 -9.18 19.47 -16.23
C THR A 480 -8.78 19.06 -14.83
N LEU A 481 -7.74 18.24 -14.71
CA LEU A 481 -7.18 17.76 -13.45
C LEU A 481 -5.90 18.53 -13.16
N LEU A 482 -5.86 19.26 -12.07
CA LEU A 482 -4.72 20.08 -11.70
C LEU A 482 -4.14 19.63 -10.35
N GLY A 483 -2.90 19.18 -10.36
CA GLY A 483 -2.13 18.91 -9.16
C GLY A 483 -1.52 20.18 -8.57
N PRO A 484 -0.95 20.14 -7.37
CA PRO A 484 -0.39 21.32 -6.68
C PRO A 484 0.82 21.91 -7.40
N LYS A 485 1.39 21.18 -8.33
CA LYS A 485 2.52 21.59 -9.16
C LYS A 485 2.13 21.91 -10.62
N ALA A 486 0.86 22.22 -10.86
CA ALA A 486 0.41 22.66 -12.19
C ALA A 486 1.22 23.88 -12.67
N GLY A 487 1.71 23.82 -13.89
CA GLY A 487 2.59 24.83 -14.49
C GLY A 487 4.05 24.78 -14.02
N ILE A 488 4.45 23.87 -13.13
CA ILE A 488 5.82 23.71 -12.64
C ILE A 488 6.48 22.50 -13.27
N SER A 489 7.37 22.73 -14.23
CA SER A 489 8.13 21.67 -14.88
C SER A 489 8.95 20.86 -13.87
N PRO A 490 8.97 19.53 -13.94
CA PRO A 490 9.88 18.70 -13.16
C PRO A 490 11.34 18.78 -13.66
N ASN A 491 11.58 19.40 -14.83
CA ASN A 491 12.87 19.44 -15.48
C ASN A 491 13.54 20.81 -15.30
N VAL A 492 14.80 20.82 -14.88
CA VAL A 492 15.70 21.95 -15.00
C VAL A 492 16.80 21.58 -16.00
N ARG A 493 16.80 22.28 -17.13
CA ARG A 493 17.76 22.04 -18.21
C ARG A 493 19.12 22.60 -17.82
N GLY A 494 20.21 21.91 -18.23
CA GLY A 494 21.57 22.39 -18.07
C GLY A 494 21.88 23.61 -18.96
N ALA A 495 23.01 24.26 -18.69
CA ALA A 495 23.42 25.42 -19.43
C ALA A 495 23.78 25.11 -20.89
N ASN A 496 24.34 23.90 -21.14
CA ASN A 496 24.62 23.38 -22.48
C ASN A 496 23.59 22.31 -22.83
N LYS A 497 23.37 22.11 -24.13
CA LYS A 497 22.39 21.11 -24.60
C LYS A 497 22.67 19.68 -24.11
N THR A 498 23.95 19.32 -23.95
CA THR A 498 24.40 17.99 -23.50
C THR A 498 24.52 17.87 -21.98
N ASP A 499 24.36 18.95 -21.23
CA ASP A 499 24.35 18.91 -19.77
C ASP A 499 23.13 18.11 -19.30
N ASP A 500 23.29 17.36 -18.21
CA ASP A 500 22.19 16.60 -17.64
C ASP A 500 21.07 17.51 -17.13
N TRP A 501 19.84 17.07 -17.30
CA TRP A 501 18.70 17.74 -16.73
C TRP A 501 18.51 17.29 -15.27
N THR A 502 18.40 18.23 -14.37
CA THR A 502 18.18 17.92 -12.95
C THR A 502 16.71 18.02 -12.58
N LEU A 503 16.34 17.33 -11.50
CA LEU A 503 15.01 17.49 -10.93
C LEU A 503 14.84 18.93 -10.41
N ASN A 504 13.72 19.55 -10.76
CA ASN A 504 13.36 20.86 -10.23
C ASN A 504 13.26 20.77 -8.69
N PRO A 505 13.98 21.63 -7.93
CA PRO A 505 13.90 21.65 -6.48
C PRO A 505 12.48 21.81 -5.91
N GLU A 506 11.60 22.51 -6.64
CA GLU A 506 10.18 22.65 -6.26
C GLU A 506 9.36 21.36 -6.36
N ARG A 507 9.92 20.33 -7.01
CA ARG A 507 9.32 19.00 -7.20
C ARG A 507 10.03 17.91 -6.38
N SER A 508 10.94 18.30 -5.47
CA SER A 508 11.77 17.36 -4.71
C SER A 508 11.13 16.86 -3.42
N LYS A 509 10.07 17.50 -2.94
CA LYS A 509 9.39 17.15 -1.69
C LYS A 509 8.08 16.44 -1.97
N GLU A 510 7.98 15.19 -1.49
CA GLU A 510 6.77 14.38 -1.66
C GLU A 510 5.55 14.98 -0.96
N GLU A 511 5.76 15.63 0.17
CA GLU A 511 4.71 16.31 0.93
C GLU A 511 4.01 17.45 0.18
N ASP A 512 4.65 17.97 -0.88
CA ASP A 512 4.11 19.04 -1.70
C ASP A 512 3.47 18.53 -3.01
N GLU A 513 3.40 17.23 -3.24
CA GLU A 513 2.93 16.61 -4.49
C GLU A 513 1.56 15.93 -4.31
N ALA A 514 0.74 15.98 -5.34
CA ALA A 514 -0.38 15.05 -5.49
C ALA A 514 0.14 13.77 -6.17
N ILE A 515 0.24 12.70 -5.39
CA ILE A 515 0.86 11.44 -5.82
C ILE A 515 -0.23 10.44 -6.20
N LEU A 516 -0.33 10.15 -7.49
CA LEU A 516 -1.24 9.12 -8.00
C LEU A 516 -0.53 7.76 -7.95
N MET A 517 -1.10 6.83 -7.20
CA MET A 517 -0.51 5.52 -6.91
C MET A 517 -1.34 4.35 -7.43
N ALA A 518 -2.49 4.61 -8.03
CA ALA A 518 -3.40 3.61 -8.57
C ALA A 518 -3.56 3.75 -10.09
N ASN A 519 -4.26 2.82 -10.69
CA ASN A 519 -4.55 2.89 -12.11
C ASN A 519 -5.47 4.06 -12.45
N LEU A 520 -5.01 4.95 -13.29
CA LEU A 520 -5.85 5.95 -13.91
C LEU A 520 -6.44 5.39 -15.21
N GLY A 521 -7.74 5.14 -15.20
CA GLY A 521 -8.46 4.71 -16.39
C GLY A 521 -9.05 5.92 -17.15
N LEU A 522 -8.77 6.01 -18.43
CA LEU A 522 -9.47 6.92 -19.32
C LEU A 522 -10.52 6.09 -20.05
N GLY A 523 -11.80 6.14 -19.60
CA GLY A 523 -12.89 5.32 -20.13
C GLY A 523 -13.05 3.95 -19.45
N VAL A 524 -14.08 3.22 -19.75
CA VAL A 524 -14.67 2.12 -18.97
C VAL A 524 -13.93 0.79 -19.03
N TRP A 525 -13.95 0.05 -17.91
CA TRP A 525 -13.48 -1.34 -17.82
C TRP A 525 -14.52 -2.40 -18.13
N ASN A 526 -15.80 -2.10 -18.19
CA ASN A 526 -16.87 -3.06 -18.56
C ASN A 526 -18.03 -2.34 -19.22
N ALA A 527 -18.17 -2.53 -20.54
CA ALA A 527 -19.40 -2.45 -21.33
C ALA A 527 -20.33 -1.21 -21.20
N THR A 528 -19.97 -0.15 -20.50
CA THR A 528 -20.75 1.09 -20.54
C THR A 528 -19.99 2.13 -21.36
N VAL A 529 -20.60 2.61 -22.42
CA VAL A 529 -20.04 3.62 -23.32
C VAL A 529 -20.20 4.98 -22.63
N TYR A 530 -19.11 5.67 -22.32
CA TYR A 530 -19.16 7.09 -21.95
C TYR A 530 -18.96 7.92 -23.22
N THR A 531 -20.02 8.54 -23.65
CA THR A 531 -20.06 9.34 -24.89
C THR A 531 -19.50 10.75 -24.70
N ASP A 532 -19.24 11.17 -23.45
CA ASP A 532 -19.01 12.59 -23.13
C ASP A 532 -17.56 12.90 -22.71
N CYS A 533 -16.62 11.98 -22.95
CA CYS A 533 -15.21 12.18 -22.60
C CYS A 533 -14.37 12.38 -23.87
N HIS A 534 -14.20 13.65 -24.27
CA HIS A 534 -13.50 14.04 -25.49
C HIS A 534 -12.23 14.86 -25.22
N HIS A 535 -12.13 15.53 -24.06
CA HIS A 535 -10.96 16.33 -23.73
C HIS A 535 -10.57 16.18 -22.26
N ILE A 536 -9.30 15.78 -22.04
CA ILE A 536 -8.76 15.57 -20.70
C ILE A 536 -7.42 16.31 -20.60
N VAL A 537 -7.30 17.14 -19.58
CA VAL A 537 -6.05 17.82 -19.22
C VAL A 537 -5.58 17.34 -17.87
N MET A 538 -4.31 16.98 -17.76
CA MET A 538 -3.64 16.64 -16.50
C MET A 538 -2.38 17.49 -16.36
N ASP A 539 -2.23 18.23 -15.27
CA ASP A 539 -1.08 19.11 -15.06
C ASP A 539 -0.60 19.07 -13.59
N GLY A 540 0.70 18.90 -13.38
CA GLY A 540 1.35 19.07 -12.08
C GLY A 540 1.24 17.91 -11.11
N PHE A 541 1.21 16.65 -11.58
CA PHE A 541 1.15 15.45 -10.75
C PHE A 541 2.49 14.74 -10.61
N LYS A 542 2.61 13.95 -9.54
CA LYS A 542 3.59 12.89 -9.41
C LYS A 542 2.92 11.53 -9.56
N PHE A 543 3.48 10.66 -10.40
CA PHE A 543 3.07 9.27 -10.51
C PHE A 543 4.11 8.39 -9.83
N SER A 544 3.63 7.52 -8.96
CA SER A 544 4.44 6.56 -8.22
C SER A 544 3.92 5.15 -8.45
N GLN A 545 4.59 4.17 -7.91
CA GLN A 545 4.39 2.72 -8.07
C GLN A 545 3.01 2.24 -8.52
N ASN A 546 2.99 1.27 -9.46
CA ASN A 546 1.80 0.63 -10.01
C ASN A 546 0.86 1.54 -10.83
N PHE A 547 1.32 2.74 -11.17
CA PHE A 547 0.54 3.59 -12.06
C PHE A 547 0.48 2.98 -13.47
N LEU A 548 -0.73 2.85 -13.99
CA LEU A 548 -1.01 2.51 -15.37
C LEU A 548 -2.04 3.47 -15.91
N LEU A 549 -1.64 4.37 -16.80
CA LEU A 549 -2.60 5.15 -17.57
C LEU A 549 -3.12 4.26 -18.71
N ARG A 550 -4.37 3.89 -18.65
CA ARG A 550 -5.00 3.01 -19.63
C ARG A 550 -6.24 3.64 -20.20
N GLN A 551 -6.30 3.73 -21.52
CA GLN A 551 -7.54 4.04 -22.21
C GLN A 551 -8.29 2.75 -22.53
N ASN A 552 -9.58 2.73 -22.25
CA ASN A 552 -10.47 1.64 -22.63
C ASN A 552 -11.19 1.90 -23.96
N THR A 553 -11.71 0.83 -24.53
CA THR A 553 -12.20 0.69 -25.89
C THR A 553 -13.61 1.25 -26.14
N GLY A 554 -14.14 2.11 -25.30
CA GLY A 554 -15.57 2.42 -25.34
C GLY A 554 -15.97 3.82 -25.82
N ASN A 555 -15.01 4.75 -25.92
CA ASN A 555 -15.36 6.11 -26.33
C ASN A 555 -15.33 6.23 -27.85
N GLU A 556 -16.51 6.33 -28.46
CA GLU A 556 -16.63 6.73 -29.85
C GLU A 556 -16.26 8.20 -30.02
N GLY A 557 -15.69 8.56 -31.17
CA GLY A 557 -15.33 9.93 -31.49
C GLY A 557 -13.88 10.29 -31.24
N GLU A 558 -13.60 11.57 -31.31
CA GLU A 558 -12.26 12.15 -31.15
C GLU A 558 -11.98 12.45 -29.68
N VAL A 559 -10.85 11.99 -29.17
CA VAL A 559 -10.42 12.22 -27.77
C VAL A 559 -9.04 12.85 -27.75
N GLU A 560 -8.93 14.01 -27.12
CA GLU A 560 -7.69 14.74 -26.88
C GLU A 560 -7.27 14.57 -25.42
N ILE A 561 -6.01 14.18 -25.20
CA ILE A 561 -5.40 14.02 -23.90
C ILE A 561 -4.16 14.91 -23.83
N GLU A 562 -4.14 15.82 -22.88
CA GLU A 562 -2.99 16.67 -22.58
C GLU A 562 -2.40 16.33 -21.22
N MET A 563 -1.12 16.03 -21.18
CA MET A 563 -0.37 15.78 -19.94
C MET A 563 0.79 16.76 -19.83
N ARG A 564 0.85 17.50 -18.72
CA ARG A 564 1.87 18.53 -18.53
C ARG A 564 2.48 18.44 -17.16
N ASN A 565 3.78 18.76 -17.07
CA ASN A 565 4.49 18.88 -15.80
C ASN A 565 4.33 17.63 -14.90
N ILE A 566 4.51 16.46 -15.47
CA ILE A 566 4.35 15.18 -14.78
C ILE A 566 5.72 14.64 -14.35
N LEU A 567 5.83 14.30 -13.07
CA LEU A 567 6.97 13.57 -12.50
C LEU A 567 6.60 12.09 -12.31
N ILE A 568 7.33 11.21 -12.97
CA ILE A 568 7.20 9.76 -12.80
C ILE A 568 8.46 9.26 -12.11
N SER A 569 8.35 8.89 -10.84
CA SER A 569 9.50 8.44 -10.07
C SER A 569 9.10 7.38 -9.05
N GLY A 570 10.05 6.51 -8.69
CA GLY A 570 9.85 5.49 -7.66
C GLY A 570 10.14 4.08 -8.14
N SER A 571 10.35 3.18 -7.19
CA SER A 571 10.79 1.81 -7.39
C SER A 571 9.82 0.97 -8.22
N THR A 572 10.34 -0.01 -8.89
CA THR A 572 9.74 -1.21 -9.50
C THR A 572 8.26 -1.08 -9.90
N ILE A 573 8.01 -0.50 -11.04
CA ILE A 573 6.72 -0.65 -11.70
C ILE A 573 6.65 -2.09 -12.22
N THR A 574 5.78 -2.88 -11.62
CA THR A 574 5.60 -4.29 -11.99
C THR A 574 4.88 -4.46 -13.32
N ASN A 575 4.28 -3.39 -13.85
CA ASN A 575 3.63 -3.39 -15.15
C ASN A 575 4.66 -3.19 -16.25
N ASN A 576 4.55 -4.00 -17.30
CA ASN A 576 5.45 -3.95 -18.43
C ASN A 576 5.34 -2.64 -19.25
N ILE A 577 4.29 -1.84 -19.04
CA ILE A 577 3.96 -0.65 -19.85
C ILE A 577 3.31 0.39 -18.92
N LEU A 578 3.84 1.63 -18.89
CA LEU A 578 3.31 2.72 -18.07
C LEU A 578 2.09 3.41 -18.70
N PHE A 579 2.16 3.63 -20.01
CA PHE A 579 1.10 4.27 -20.75
C PHE A 579 0.58 3.28 -21.79
N PHE A 580 -0.57 2.70 -21.53
CA PHE A 580 -1.20 1.71 -22.40
C PHE A 580 -2.47 2.28 -23.01
N PHE A 581 -2.42 2.56 -24.30
CA PHE A 581 -3.55 3.00 -25.09
C PHE A 581 -3.83 1.96 -26.17
N PRO A 582 -4.56 0.88 -25.83
CA PRO A 582 -4.83 -0.16 -26.81
C PRO A 582 -5.72 0.42 -27.90
N TYR A 583 -5.27 0.28 -29.11
CA TYR A 583 -6.12 0.45 -30.27
C TYR A 583 -6.89 -0.86 -30.48
N TYR A 584 -8.21 -0.79 -30.44
CA TYR A 584 -9.06 -1.88 -30.87
C TYR A 584 -10.02 -1.35 -31.93
N PRO A 585 -9.82 -1.64 -33.20
CA PRO A 585 -10.88 -1.51 -34.15
C PRO A 585 -11.86 -2.66 -33.90
N ASN A 586 -12.85 -2.44 -33.05
CA ASN A 586 -13.94 -3.39 -32.93
C ASN A 586 -14.84 -3.37 -34.20
N ASP A 587 -14.67 -2.37 -35.03
CA ASP A 587 -15.39 -2.25 -36.29
C ASP A 587 -14.47 -1.68 -37.38
N ALA A 588 -13.92 -2.60 -38.20
CA ALA A 588 -13.15 -2.22 -39.38
C ALA A 588 -13.97 -1.51 -40.44
N SER A 589 -15.30 -1.48 -40.28
CA SER A 589 -16.23 -0.82 -41.22
C SER A 589 -16.42 0.67 -40.94
N ASN A 590 -16.03 1.17 -39.76
CA ASN A 590 -16.08 2.59 -39.40
C ASN A 590 -14.79 3.08 -38.70
N PRO A 591 -13.74 3.37 -39.49
CA PRO A 591 -12.44 3.77 -38.97
C PRO A 591 -12.43 5.14 -38.29
N ASP A 592 -13.41 5.99 -38.50
CA ASP A 592 -13.49 7.32 -37.90
C ASP A 592 -14.12 7.32 -36.50
N LEU A 593 -14.57 6.16 -36.00
CA LEU A 593 -15.18 6.07 -34.68
C LEU A 593 -14.22 6.35 -33.51
N TYR A 594 -12.92 6.19 -33.74
CA TYR A 594 -11.96 6.25 -32.63
C TYR A 594 -10.71 7.06 -33.00
N LYS A 595 -10.78 8.37 -32.91
CA LYS A 595 -9.60 9.23 -33.09
C LYS A 595 -8.99 9.61 -31.74
N ARG A 596 -7.68 9.47 -31.64
CA ARG A 596 -6.94 9.71 -30.38
C ARG A 596 -5.79 10.67 -30.62
N HIS A 597 -5.71 11.69 -29.76
CA HIS A 597 -4.66 12.70 -29.77
C HIS A 597 -4.02 12.74 -28.39
N LEU A 598 -2.70 12.61 -28.33
CA LEU A 598 -1.94 12.72 -27.07
C LEU A 598 -0.89 13.83 -27.20
N LYS A 599 -0.92 14.77 -26.27
CA LYS A 599 0.09 15.79 -26.11
C LYS A 599 0.73 15.67 -24.73
N MET A 600 2.07 15.60 -24.69
CA MET A 600 2.84 15.51 -23.47
C MET A 600 3.91 16.61 -23.45
N GLU A 601 3.92 17.40 -22.38
CA GLU A 601 4.85 18.52 -22.21
C GLU A 601 5.50 18.46 -20.82
N GLU A 602 6.84 18.61 -20.78
CA GLU A 602 7.59 18.66 -19.53
C GLU A 602 7.34 17.46 -18.63
N ILE A 603 7.69 16.29 -19.11
CA ILE A 603 7.58 15.02 -18.37
C ILE A 603 8.95 14.58 -17.90
N ARG A 604 9.06 14.11 -16.66
CA ARG A 604 10.29 13.51 -16.14
C ARG A 604 10.03 12.07 -15.69
N VAL A 605 10.84 11.15 -16.20
CA VAL A 605 10.83 9.72 -15.83
C VAL A 605 12.18 9.37 -15.25
N GLU A 606 12.24 9.04 -13.98
CA GLU A 606 13.49 8.70 -13.32
C GLU A 606 13.32 7.55 -12.31
N GLY A 607 14.33 6.68 -12.25
CA GLY A 607 14.34 5.58 -11.30
C GLY A 607 13.26 4.52 -11.52
N VAL A 608 12.70 4.44 -12.72
CA VAL A 608 11.59 3.55 -13.06
C VAL A 608 12.10 2.37 -13.87
N THR A 609 11.90 1.14 -13.36
CA THR A 609 12.16 -0.07 -14.12
C THR A 609 10.86 -0.52 -14.81
N ALA A 610 10.74 -0.31 -16.11
CA ALA A 610 9.63 -0.78 -16.92
C ALA A 610 10.15 -1.43 -18.21
N ASN A 611 9.37 -2.38 -18.78
CA ASN A 611 9.75 -2.93 -20.07
C ASN A 611 9.63 -1.89 -21.18
N TYR A 612 8.56 -1.09 -21.16
CA TYR A 612 8.31 0.00 -22.09
C TYR A 612 7.62 1.15 -21.39
N LEU A 613 7.90 2.38 -21.81
CA LEU A 613 7.20 3.54 -21.30
C LEU A 613 5.82 3.68 -21.97
N PHE A 614 5.76 3.48 -23.28
CA PHE A 614 4.56 3.68 -24.08
C PHE A 614 4.22 2.49 -24.97
N ARG A 615 2.92 2.22 -25.10
CA ARG A 615 2.35 1.37 -26.15
C ARG A 615 1.17 2.10 -26.77
N MET A 616 1.27 2.39 -28.06
CA MET A 616 0.47 3.45 -28.67
C MET A 616 -0.18 3.10 -30.00
N GLY A 617 -1.37 3.70 -30.17
CA GLY A 617 -2.03 3.92 -31.47
C GLY A 617 -2.76 5.27 -31.42
N PHE A 618 -2.20 6.32 -32.02
CA PHE A 618 -2.76 7.67 -32.03
C PHE A 618 -2.84 8.22 -33.45
N GLU A 619 -3.84 9.08 -33.69
CA GLU A 619 -3.84 9.94 -34.87
C GLU A 619 -2.71 10.98 -34.77
N THR A 620 -2.57 11.59 -33.60
CA THR A 620 -1.45 12.48 -33.31
C THR A 620 -0.84 12.20 -31.94
N LEU A 621 0.47 12.20 -31.90
CA LEU A 621 1.27 12.16 -30.70
C LEU A 621 2.27 13.33 -30.75
N GLU A 622 2.24 14.18 -29.73
CA GLU A 622 3.24 15.22 -29.55
C GLU A 622 3.89 15.08 -28.17
N ILE A 623 5.20 14.89 -28.15
CA ILE A 623 5.99 14.84 -26.91
C ILE A 623 7.06 15.93 -26.98
N SER A 624 7.09 16.79 -25.96
CA SER A 624 8.14 17.80 -25.83
C SER A 624 8.64 17.91 -24.39
N GLY A 625 9.94 18.08 -24.20
CA GLY A 625 10.52 18.22 -22.87
C GLY A 625 10.46 16.95 -22.02
N LEU A 626 10.54 15.77 -22.65
CA LEU A 626 10.64 14.48 -21.93
C LEU A 626 12.08 14.25 -21.48
N TYR A 627 12.28 14.05 -20.18
CA TYR A 627 13.51 13.49 -19.63
C TYR A 627 13.30 12.04 -19.24
N MET A 628 14.25 11.18 -19.58
CA MET A 628 14.24 9.77 -19.21
C MET A 628 15.63 9.26 -18.85
N ASP A 629 15.75 8.64 -17.68
CA ASP A 629 16.98 8.01 -17.21
C ASP A 629 17.17 6.54 -17.69
N ASP A 630 18.25 5.89 -17.26
CA ASP A 630 18.82 4.64 -17.74
C ASP A 630 18.06 3.34 -17.33
N LYS A 631 16.93 3.43 -16.65
CA LYS A 631 16.35 2.22 -16.04
C LYS A 631 15.23 1.54 -16.84
N CYS A 632 14.83 2.11 -17.97
CA CYS A 632 13.91 1.40 -18.87
C CYS A 632 14.64 0.27 -19.62
N THR A 633 14.20 -0.95 -19.41
CA THR A 633 14.93 -2.16 -19.84
C THR A 633 14.71 -2.59 -21.29
N LYS A 634 13.63 -2.12 -21.96
CA LYS A 634 13.30 -2.51 -23.34
C LYS A 634 12.96 -1.36 -24.29
N GLY A 635 13.08 -0.12 -23.85
CA GLY A 635 12.88 1.05 -24.69
C GLY A 635 11.70 1.94 -24.27
N VAL A 636 11.59 3.10 -24.91
CA VAL A 636 10.55 4.10 -24.61
C VAL A 636 9.24 3.72 -25.29
N VAL A 637 9.32 3.26 -26.54
CA VAL A 637 8.14 2.94 -27.35
C VAL A 637 8.22 1.51 -27.83
N GLU A 638 7.26 0.68 -27.44
CA GLU A 638 7.20 -0.70 -27.87
C GLU A 638 6.87 -0.79 -29.37
N LYS A 639 5.89 -0.04 -29.82
CA LYS A 639 5.44 -0.01 -31.20
C LYS A 639 4.73 1.30 -31.50
N PHE A 640 5.01 1.88 -32.66
CA PHE A 640 4.09 2.81 -33.30
C PHE A 640 3.16 1.99 -34.19
N ALA A 641 1.87 2.09 -33.96
CA ALA A 641 0.87 1.45 -34.77
C ALA A 641 0.04 2.52 -35.49
N THR A 642 -0.24 2.31 -36.77
CA THR A 642 -1.22 3.16 -37.48
C THR A 642 -2.59 2.95 -36.90
N THR A 643 -3.38 4.02 -36.86
CA THR A 643 -4.82 3.93 -36.63
C THR A 643 -5.49 3.38 -37.91
N ALA A 644 -6.75 2.93 -37.86
CA ALA A 644 -7.48 2.51 -39.05
C ALA A 644 -7.95 3.73 -39.88
N GLY A 645 -8.15 3.57 -41.15
CA GLY A 645 -8.72 4.59 -42.03
C GLY A 645 -7.76 5.16 -43.07
N VAL A 646 -8.11 6.31 -43.62
CA VAL A 646 -7.34 7.04 -44.63
C VAL A 646 -6.78 8.30 -43.99
N GLY A 647 -5.57 8.72 -44.34
CA GLY A 647 -4.93 9.93 -43.83
C GLY A 647 -3.51 9.68 -43.33
N THR A 648 -3.01 10.58 -42.50
CA THR A 648 -1.65 10.50 -41.95
C THR A 648 -1.69 10.62 -40.43
N ASP A 649 -1.19 9.60 -39.75
CA ASP A 649 -0.90 9.68 -38.33
C ASP A 649 0.40 10.47 -38.14
N LYS A 650 0.42 11.40 -37.17
CA LYS A 650 1.54 12.28 -36.95
C LYS A 650 2.14 12.11 -35.55
N TYR A 651 3.42 11.76 -35.51
CA TYR A 651 4.18 11.63 -34.26
C TYR A 651 5.33 12.61 -34.23
N VAL A 652 5.35 13.50 -33.25
CA VAL A 652 6.39 14.49 -33.05
C VAL A 652 7.02 14.31 -31.66
N ILE A 653 8.30 14.03 -31.62
CA ILE A 653 9.10 13.95 -30.38
C ILE A 653 10.19 15.02 -30.50
N LYS A 654 10.14 16.02 -29.63
CA LYS A 654 11.07 17.14 -29.71
C LYS A 654 11.62 17.57 -28.35
N ASP A 655 12.76 18.25 -28.38
CA ASP A 655 13.35 18.93 -27.24
C ASP A 655 13.45 18.07 -25.97
N SER A 656 13.80 16.80 -26.13
CA SER A 656 13.77 15.76 -25.08
C SER A 656 15.17 15.21 -24.81
N MET A 657 15.39 14.66 -23.60
CA MET A 657 16.66 14.06 -23.22
C MET A 657 16.49 12.60 -22.80
N PHE A 658 17.25 11.70 -23.43
CA PHE A 658 17.32 10.27 -23.14
C PHE A 658 18.73 9.97 -22.64
N ARG A 659 18.87 9.64 -21.35
CA ARG A 659 20.17 9.50 -20.71
C ARG A 659 20.48 8.06 -20.32
N ASN A 660 21.69 7.63 -20.65
CA ASN A 660 22.28 6.34 -20.27
C ASN A 660 21.42 5.10 -20.59
N THR A 661 20.57 5.18 -21.60
CA THR A 661 19.74 4.05 -22.03
C THR A 661 20.57 3.14 -22.93
N ASN A 662 20.78 1.88 -22.52
CA ASN A 662 21.57 0.90 -23.28
C ASN A 662 20.73 0.10 -24.29
N THR A 663 19.43 0.36 -24.39
CA THR A 663 18.49 -0.31 -25.28
C THR A 663 17.99 0.63 -26.38
N THR A 664 17.35 0.08 -27.40
CA THR A 664 16.67 0.89 -28.43
C THR A 664 15.56 1.73 -27.82
N ILE A 665 15.65 3.05 -27.98
CA ILE A 665 14.67 3.98 -27.46
C ILE A 665 13.46 4.05 -28.39
N PHE A 666 13.70 4.17 -29.69
CA PHE A 666 12.64 4.22 -30.70
C PHE A 666 12.82 3.10 -31.71
N SER A 667 11.84 2.21 -31.76
CA SER A 667 11.71 1.21 -32.82
C SER A 667 10.62 1.70 -33.79
N LEU A 668 11.04 2.36 -34.86
CA LEU A 668 10.18 2.96 -35.86
C LEU A 668 9.80 1.91 -36.93
N GLY A 669 8.51 1.70 -37.10
CA GLY A 669 7.98 0.70 -38.02
C GLY A 669 7.43 -0.54 -37.32
N ILE A 670 6.74 -1.39 -38.06
CA ILE A 670 6.10 -2.61 -37.55
C ILE A 670 7.09 -3.76 -37.60
N ARG A 671 7.52 -4.25 -36.45
CA ARG A 671 8.33 -5.45 -36.35
C ARG A 671 7.48 -6.69 -36.46
N ASN A 672 7.70 -7.50 -37.50
CA ASN A 672 7.06 -8.81 -37.65
C ASN A 672 7.77 -9.87 -36.81
N ASP A 673 7.79 -9.75 -35.48
CA ASP A 673 8.35 -10.80 -34.64
C ASP A 673 7.36 -11.91 -34.26
N GLY A 674 6.17 -11.93 -34.87
CA GLY A 674 5.16 -12.98 -34.66
C GLY A 674 4.57 -13.06 -33.25
N SER A 675 5.10 -12.31 -32.27
CA SER A 675 4.73 -12.47 -30.87
C SER A 675 3.54 -11.64 -30.42
N PHE A 676 3.09 -10.69 -31.22
CA PHE A 676 1.87 -9.91 -30.95
C PHE A 676 1.14 -9.57 -32.26
N VAL A 677 0.58 -10.58 -32.88
CA VAL A 677 -0.42 -10.40 -33.90
C VAL A 677 -1.77 -10.39 -33.17
N ALA A 678 -2.31 -9.22 -32.93
CA ALA A 678 -3.76 -9.16 -32.93
C ALA A 678 -4.19 -9.72 -34.31
N PRO A 679 -5.06 -10.73 -34.39
CA PRO A 679 -5.22 -11.55 -35.59
C PRO A 679 -5.67 -10.80 -36.82
N ASN A 680 -5.97 -9.52 -36.76
CA ASN A 680 -6.58 -8.73 -37.81
C ASN A 680 -5.74 -7.56 -38.35
N TRP A 681 -4.47 -7.46 -37.92
CA TRP A 681 -3.54 -6.37 -38.32
C TRP A 681 -2.63 -6.77 -39.47
N ARG A 682 -3.07 -7.70 -40.27
CA ARG A 682 -2.37 -7.98 -41.52
C ARG A 682 -2.58 -6.82 -42.47
N LEU A 683 -1.48 -6.26 -42.88
CA LEU A 683 -1.32 -5.23 -43.89
C LEU A 683 -1.88 -5.64 -45.28
N ASP A 684 -2.31 -6.86 -45.41
CA ASP A 684 -2.91 -7.44 -46.64
C ASP A 684 -4.25 -6.77 -47.01
N HIS A 685 -4.85 -6.00 -46.11
CA HIS A 685 -6.08 -5.25 -46.41
C HIS A 685 -5.85 -3.81 -46.85
N LEU A 686 -4.57 -3.40 -46.95
CA LEU A 686 -4.25 -2.05 -47.33
C LEU A 686 -4.19 -1.92 -48.85
N GLY A 687 -5.29 -1.40 -49.43
CA GLY A 687 -5.33 -0.92 -50.81
C GLY A 687 -4.53 0.36 -51.01
N VAL A 688 -4.77 1.04 -52.14
CA VAL A 688 -4.12 2.32 -52.50
C VAL A 688 -4.42 3.46 -51.50
N ASP A 689 -5.45 3.29 -50.65
CA ASP A 689 -5.93 4.25 -49.68
C ASP A 689 -5.41 3.95 -48.25
N LYS A 690 -4.12 3.66 -48.12
CA LYS A 690 -3.49 3.32 -46.84
C LYS A 690 -3.25 4.54 -45.98
N LYS A 691 -3.44 4.38 -44.68
CA LYS A 691 -3.02 5.38 -43.69
C LYS A 691 -1.48 5.45 -43.64
N GLN A 692 -0.95 6.68 -43.66
CA GLN A 692 0.48 6.95 -43.61
C GLN A 692 0.88 7.31 -42.20
N ILE A 693 2.14 7.14 -41.84
CA ILE A 693 2.73 7.66 -40.61
C ILE A 693 3.79 8.68 -40.97
N ASP A 694 3.71 9.84 -40.33
CA ASP A 694 4.74 10.89 -40.36
C ASP A 694 5.38 11.01 -38.99
N ILE A 695 6.67 10.75 -38.88
CA ILE A 695 7.42 10.73 -37.60
C ILE A 695 8.50 11.79 -37.66
N GLU A 696 8.51 12.68 -36.65
CA GLU A 696 9.57 13.66 -36.47
C GLU A 696 10.23 13.43 -35.09
N ILE A 697 11.57 13.33 -35.06
CA ILE A 697 12.40 13.33 -33.86
C ILE A 697 13.39 14.48 -34.02
N SER A 698 13.20 15.57 -33.26
CA SER A 698 13.97 16.79 -33.45
C SER A 698 14.42 17.46 -32.16
N GLY A 699 15.58 18.08 -32.17
CA GLY A 699 16.11 18.82 -31.02
C GLY A 699 16.41 17.98 -29.78
N CYS A 700 16.39 16.64 -29.88
CA CYS A 700 16.57 15.73 -28.76
C CYS A 700 18.06 15.47 -28.47
N VAL A 701 18.36 15.11 -27.23
CA VAL A 701 19.69 14.66 -26.80
C VAL A 701 19.63 13.20 -26.40
N PHE A 702 20.47 12.37 -27.00
CA PHE A 702 20.68 10.97 -26.66
C PHE A 702 22.06 10.83 -26.04
N TYR A 703 22.13 10.63 -24.74
CA TYR A 703 23.39 10.63 -24.00
C TYR A 703 23.69 9.24 -23.42
N GLY A 704 24.80 8.66 -23.82
CA GLY A 704 25.26 7.36 -23.38
C GLY A 704 26.78 7.30 -23.13
N ALA A 705 27.41 8.46 -22.88
CA ALA A 705 28.85 8.51 -22.63
C ALA A 705 29.29 7.75 -21.37
N ASP A 706 28.41 7.59 -20.40
CA ASP A 706 28.69 6.93 -19.12
C ASP A 706 28.34 5.41 -19.14
N LEU A 707 27.82 4.89 -20.25
CA LEU A 707 27.43 3.49 -20.35
C LEU A 707 28.66 2.56 -20.37
N PRO A 708 28.67 1.50 -19.56
CA PRO A 708 29.71 0.50 -19.59
C PRO A 708 29.52 -0.44 -20.78
N GLY A 709 30.22 -0.26 -21.87
CA GLY A 709 30.18 -1.15 -23.02
C GLY A 709 29.29 -0.67 -24.17
N GLN A 710 28.95 -1.61 -25.08
CA GLN A 710 28.14 -1.27 -26.26
C GLN A 710 26.66 -1.14 -25.91
N HIS A 711 26.02 -0.03 -26.29
CA HIS A 711 24.58 0.10 -26.27
C HIS A 711 23.95 -0.35 -27.60
N ALA A 712 22.68 -0.72 -27.57
CA ALA A 712 21.90 -0.94 -28.79
C ALA A 712 21.72 0.40 -29.55
N PRO A 713 21.45 0.37 -30.86
CA PRO A 713 21.05 1.59 -31.58
C PRO A 713 19.87 2.25 -30.88
N TRP A 714 19.95 3.55 -30.62
CA TRP A 714 18.86 4.27 -29.95
C TRP A 714 17.65 4.43 -30.85
N ILE A 715 17.84 4.57 -32.15
CA ILE A 715 16.78 4.62 -33.13
C ILE A 715 16.97 3.50 -34.15
N THR A 716 15.98 2.62 -34.25
CA THR A 716 15.93 1.58 -35.26
C THR A 716 14.78 1.87 -36.21
N ILE A 717 15.06 2.01 -37.48
CA ILE A 717 14.06 2.19 -38.55
C ILE A 717 13.81 0.81 -39.17
N ASN A 718 12.67 0.23 -38.84
CA ASN A 718 12.30 -1.08 -39.34
C ASN A 718 11.54 -0.96 -40.65
N ARG A 719 11.53 -2.01 -41.44
CA ARG A 719 10.65 -2.10 -42.62
C ARG A 719 9.19 -2.03 -42.18
N SER A 720 8.40 -1.31 -42.93
CA SER A 720 6.97 -1.21 -42.73
C SER A 720 6.26 -1.35 -44.04
N SER A 721 5.13 -2.02 -44.04
CA SER A 721 4.21 -2.07 -45.17
C SER A 721 3.33 -0.83 -45.27
N THR A 722 3.43 0.12 -44.36
CA THR A 722 2.77 1.43 -44.46
C THR A 722 3.77 2.46 -44.96
N ALA A 723 3.39 3.26 -45.92
CA ALA A 723 4.18 4.42 -46.32
C ALA A 723 4.30 5.36 -45.13
N ALA A 724 5.52 5.65 -44.74
CA ALA A 724 5.81 6.59 -43.66
C ALA A 724 6.94 7.52 -44.06
N SER A 725 6.91 8.74 -43.55
CA SER A 725 8.04 9.64 -43.54
C SER A 725 8.66 9.65 -42.15
N VAL A 726 9.98 9.65 -42.10
CA VAL A 726 10.76 9.73 -40.85
C VAL A 726 11.74 10.87 -40.97
N HIS A 727 11.61 11.83 -40.07
CA HIS A 727 12.48 13.00 -39.99
C HIS A 727 13.24 12.98 -38.67
N ILE A 728 14.57 12.84 -38.75
CA ILE A 728 15.47 12.85 -37.59
C ILE A 728 16.38 14.06 -37.74
N LYS A 729 16.05 15.17 -37.05
CA LYS A 729 16.63 16.47 -37.30
C LYS A 729 17.21 17.13 -36.05
N ASP A 730 18.35 17.78 -36.20
CA ASP A 730 18.93 18.67 -35.19
C ASP A 730 19.10 18.01 -33.79
N ASN A 731 19.28 16.68 -33.74
CA ASN A 731 19.50 15.94 -32.52
C ASN A 731 21.00 15.85 -32.19
N ILE A 732 21.31 15.62 -30.92
CA ILE A 732 22.66 15.37 -30.44
C ILE A 732 22.76 13.96 -29.90
N PHE A 733 23.68 13.17 -30.42
CA PHE A 733 23.99 11.82 -29.98
C PHE A 733 25.39 11.82 -29.35
N VAL A 734 25.48 11.56 -28.05
CA VAL A 734 26.73 11.45 -27.31
C VAL A 734 26.96 10.00 -26.92
N SER A 735 27.91 9.34 -27.56
CA SER A 735 28.19 7.91 -27.34
C SER A 735 29.66 7.72 -27.00
N ASN A 736 29.99 6.78 -26.13
CA ASN A 736 31.38 6.34 -25.90
C ASN A 736 31.73 5.08 -26.69
N ASN A 737 30.98 4.72 -27.70
CA ASN A 737 30.86 3.39 -28.26
C ASN A 737 31.13 3.37 -29.76
N SER A 738 31.64 2.23 -30.24
CA SER A 738 31.77 1.94 -31.67
C SER A 738 30.46 1.51 -32.35
N GLY A 739 29.34 1.37 -31.58
CA GLY A 739 28.05 0.99 -32.12
C GLY A 739 27.32 2.15 -32.81
N SER A 740 26.52 1.87 -33.82
CA SER A 740 25.74 2.89 -34.54
C SER A 740 24.60 3.39 -33.68
N VAL A 741 24.29 4.69 -33.76
CA VAL A 741 23.18 5.31 -33.00
C VAL A 741 21.85 5.22 -33.73
N ILE A 742 21.87 5.18 -35.08
CA ILE A 742 20.71 4.97 -35.94
C ILE A 742 20.98 3.81 -36.87
N VAL A 743 20.08 2.85 -36.93
CA VAL A 743 20.21 1.67 -37.80
C VAL A 743 18.90 1.41 -38.54
N THR A 744 18.99 1.06 -39.81
CA THR A 744 17.86 0.43 -40.52
C THR A 744 17.97 -1.09 -40.40
N ASP A 745 16.87 -1.74 -40.01
CA ASP A 745 16.83 -3.20 -39.86
C ASP A 745 16.35 -3.89 -41.16
N GLU A 746 16.99 -5.00 -41.49
CA GLU A 746 16.73 -5.75 -42.73
C GLU A 746 15.41 -6.53 -42.70
N GLY A 747 14.61 -6.58 -41.64
CA GLY A 747 13.39 -7.35 -41.53
C GLY A 747 13.12 -8.38 -42.63
N SER A 748 12.69 -9.55 -42.35
CA SER A 748 12.70 -10.72 -43.25
C SER A 748 11.54 -10.86 -44.26
N VAL A 749 10.85 -9.77 -44.62
CA VAL A 749 9.63 -9.88 -45.46
C VAL A 749 9.85 -9.25 -46.84
N GLU A 750 9.73 -10.08 -47.86
CA GLU A 750 9.79 -9.66 -49.27
C GLU A 750 8.61 -8.79 -49.69
N GLY A 751 8.85 -7.68 -50.37
CA GLY A 751 7.81 -6.87 -51.02
C GLY A 751 7.30 -5.66 -50.24
N GLU A 752 8.04 -5.14 -49.28
CA GLU A 752 7.60 -4.05 -48.41
C GLU A 752 8.18 -2.69 -48.78
N TYR A 753 7.43 -1.65 -48.42
CA TYR A 753 7.74 -0.26 -48.71
C TYR A 753 8.73 0.29 -47.71
N PHE A 754 9.56 1.25 -48.14
CA PHE A 754 10.50 1.97 -47.31
C PHE A 754 9.95 3.33 -46.91
N PHE A 755 10.34 3.75 -45.72
CA PHE A 755 10.12 5.11 -45.27
C PHE A 755 10.94 6.08 -46.10
N ALA A 756 10.34 7.20 -46.48
CA ALA A 756 11.13 8.37 -46.85
C ALA A 756 11.82 8.90 -45.59
N THR A 757 13.12 8.66 -45.47
CA THR A 757 13.87 9.02 -44.26
C THR A 757 14.74 10.24 -44.55
N GLU A 758 14.59 11.29 -43.77
CA GLU A 758 15.46 12.45 -43.75
C GLU A 758 16.24 12.49 -42.43
N ILE A 759 17.58 12.49 -42.52
CA ILE A 759 18.47 12.65 -41.39
C ILE A 759 19.33 13.86 -41.65
N SER A 760 19.08 14.96 -40.93
CA SER A 760 19.73 16.24 -41.20
C SER A 760 20.02 17.02 -39.91
N GLY A 761 21.10 17.80 -39.90
CA GLY A 761 21.46 18.68 -38.79
C GLY A 761 21.85 17.97 -37.48
N ASN A 762 22.00 16.65 -37.48
CA ASN A 762 22.32 15.91 -36.26
C ASN A 762 23.82 15.98 -35.96
N GLU A 763 24.16 16.13 -34.67
CA GLU A 763 25.52 16.06 -34.16
C GLU A 763 25.77 14.72 -33.50
N VAL A 764 26.86 14.04 -33.84
CA VAL A 764 27.23 12.75 -33.23
C VAL A 764 28.63 12.84 -32.64
N ILE A 765 28.75 12.60 -31.35
CA ILE A 765 29.98 12.72 -30.58
C ILE A 765 30.38 11.33 -30.06
N GLY A 766 31.63 10.93 -30.28
CA GLY A 766 32.22 9.73 -29.70
C GLY A 766 31.90 8.40 -30.41
N CYS A 767 31.21 8.42 -31.55
CA CYS A 767 30.86 7.23 -32.33
C CYS A 767 31.58 7.19 -33.65
N ALA A 768 32.24 6.06 -34.01
CA ALA A 768 33.02 5.92 -35.23
C ALA A 768 32.16 5.65 -36.49
N GLU A 769 31.06 4.92 -36.31
CA GLU A 769 30.09 4.60 -37.38
C GLU A 769 28.67 4.95 -36.90
N PRO A 770 28.29 6.25 -36.89
CA PRO A 770 27.04 6.69 -36.25
C PRO A 770 25.80 6.12 -36.91
N PHE A 771 25.85 5.93 -38.23
CA PHE A 771 24.70 5.48 -38.98
C PHE A 771 25.01 4.19 -39.73
N LYS A 772 24.20 3.16 -39.53
CA LYS A 772 24.31 1.90 -40.26
C LYS A 772 23.02 1.69 -41.06
N PHE A 773 23.15 1.82 -42.38
CA PHE A 773 22.02 1.58 -43.26
C PHE A 773 22.24 0.29 -44.04
N VAL A 774 21.25 -0.56 -44.01
CA VAL A 774 21.21 -1.74 -44.85
C VAL A 774 20.58 -1.30 -46.17
N ALA A 775 21.34 -1.42 -47.25
CA ALA A 775 20.90 -1.03 -48.59
C ALA A 775 19.73 -1.91 -49.06
N ALA A 776 18.56 -1.36 -49.14
CA ALA A 776 17.42 -1.96 -49.81
C ALA A 776 17.25 -1.34 -51.19
N LYS A 777 16.70 -2.09 -52.13
CA LYS A 777 16.60 -1.69 -53.55
C LYS A 777 15.83 -0.42 -53.84
N ASP A 778 15.00 0.05 -52.90
CA ASP A 778 14.05 1.16 -53.13
C ASP A 778 13.97 2.16 -51.93
N ALA A 779 15.08 2.32 -51.17
CA ALA A 779 15.11 3.27 -50.07
C ALA A 779 15.46 4.68 -50.56
N TYR A 780 14.62 5.63 -50.22
CA TYR A 780 14.92 7.06 -50.37
C TYR A 780 15.49 7.58 -49.05
N LEU A 781 16.81 7.69 -48.98
CA LEU A 781 17.52 8.22 -47.83
C LEU A 781 18.11 9.58 -48.22
N PHE A 782 17.71 10.64 -47.52
CA PHE A 782 18.30 11.96 -47.65
C PHE A 782 19.17 12.24 -46.44
N LEU A 783 20.51 12.24 -46.65
CA LEU A 783 21.52 12.64 -45.68
C LEU A 783 22.01 14.05 -46.02
N ASN A 784 21.77 15.02 -45.12
CA ASN A 784 22.34 16.36 -45.21
C ASN A 784 23.14 16.69 -43.97
#